data_579ae81bd055640ec01e404a899b47f3
#
_entry.id   579ae81bd055640ec01e404a899b47f3
#
_cell.length_a   1.000
_cell.length_b   1.000
_cell.length_c   1.000
_cell.angle_alpha   90.00
_cell.angle_beta   90.00
_cell.angle_gamma   90.00
#
_symmetry.space_group_name_H-M   'P 1'
#
loop_
_entity.id
_entity.type
_entity.pdbx_description
1 polymer ?
#
loop_
_entity_poly.entity_id
_entity_poly.type
_entity_poly.pdbx_seq_one_letter_code
_entity_poly.pdbx_strand_id
1 'polypeptide(L)'
;MQFMRKFFLAYFSVYYDKMFKMRIKIIATVGESLRVNLQKKEEQEIINSLPLARNLLDSKIKILSDIREGKNININTLFNKHYSNFWQNIGNRSAKDFPCAELQSIVYLLDHLFNEVDELDVELCFIPTRETKDIADFLVKQLEDNQSHLKNRYYGKGLDIKQVYATNYVDISADNAEAFQSGLEELYERLEGQLKGSVQYDAIFIDITGGYKGFIPISALRGFLDDKVRVFYAHEKSKSVIIIPSLPLSFSLRSLDEMRSIVRREKIPKEEWENLPPRFKPLYYPTEWNDFKRTVFGEIVYKFYEEERTRRYGYGHYLLEMLKNNEREKLKERLPYWEHLWLGDQIPETVEHSRGHSQRLLEMAYHLFILFPHLKDELKSEWLYYLICAIWLHDIGHSALYYEQNNEKIPVYLMPSLVRDWHHLLSAQLIEKGDYLQDANDKQIVSLLAKYHRKAMKLKGGNFEFQKDYGLLKVKEFPSLEKINVNGEKLLLTCALLRLLDACDVQADRVVSEEYRKQRENRTKYEMEFYYSQFIELKKKIASSLTGNDNRKLNELEKAMEEFKNAQPSELNFKNLQSEAEQLAIEIFRDNLKKNRLLVELASLADKVIFKRRQEYDFLLHSGIDLVYLGKKDDNLAIYIVGGTDYNKDKENLKSVAKQIKEEFEEIENILSCYGISLSGIYLSEIGERLDE
;
A
#
# COMPACT_ATOMS: atom_id res chain seq x y z
N MET A 1 -9.24 32.01 0.94
CA MET A 1 -8.75 31.85 2.32
C MET A 1 -9.78 31.21 3.27
N GLN A 2 -11.03 31.64 3.34
CA GLN A 2 -12.06 31.00 4.19
C GLN A 2 -12.42 29.56 3.77
N PHE A 3 -12.35 29.24 2.50
CA PHE A 3 -12.62 27.89 1.97
C PHE A 3 -11.50 26.90 2.32
N MET A 4 -10.24 27.32 2.21
CA MET A 4 -9.07 26.54 2.64
C MET A 4 -9.07 26.30 4.16
N ARG A 5 -9.49 27.28 4.94
CA ARG A 5 -9.60 27.17 6.40
C ARG A 5 -10.67 26.14 6.83
N LYS A 6 -11.80 26.06 6.10
CA LYS A 6 -12.85 25.03 6.33
C LYS A 6 -12.40 23.63 5.90
N PHE A 7 -11.61 23.52 4.82
CA PHE A 7 -11.08 22.24 4.37
C PHE A 7 -10.00 21.70 5.34
N PHE A 8 -9.15 22.59 5.84
CA PHE A 8 -8.14 22.28 6.86
C PHE A 8 -8.78 21.86 8.19
N LEU A 9 -9.81 22.58 8.64
CA LEU A 9 -10.57 22.26 9.84
C LEU A 9 -11.35 20.94 9.71
N ALA A 10 -11.89 20.63 8.53
CA ALA A 10 -12.59 19.37 8.28
C ALA A 10 -11.63 18.15 8.26
N TYR A 11 -10.42 18.30 7.72
CA TYR A 11 -9.41 17.23 7.72
C TYR A 11 -8.89 16.95 9.15
N PHE A 12 -8.74 17.98 9.97
CA PHE A 12 -8.36 17.81 11.37
C PHE A 12 -9.54 17.32 12.25
N SER A 13 -10.77 17.76 12.01
CA SER A 13 -11.92 17.39 12.84
C SER A 13 -12.33 15.92 12.66
N VAL A 14 -12.13 15.32 11.50
CA VAL A 14 -12.47 13.90 11.26
C VAL A 14 -11.49 12.93 11.93
N TYR A 15 -10.23 13.37 12.17
CA TYR A 15 -9.22 12.53 12.84
C TYR A 15 -8.96 12.88 14.33
N TYR A 16 -9.46 14.04 14.83
CA TYR A 16 -9.04 14.58 16.14
C TYR A 16 -10.19 15.03 17.04
N ASP A 17 -11.32 14.36 16.97
CA ASP A 17 -12.44 14.61 17.87
C ASP A 17 -12.14 14.11 19.31
N LYS A 18 -11.00 14.51 19.90
CA LYS A 18 -10.58 14.43 21.32
C LYS A 18 -9.07 14.28 21.55
N MET A 19 -8.18 14.94 20.83
CA MET A 19 -6.80 15.01 21.29
C MET A 19 -6.56 16.28 22.11
N PHE A 20 -6.70 16.17 23.44
CA PHE A 20 -6.20 17.18 24.38
C PHE A 20 -4.68 17.23 24.45
N LYS A 21 -3.98 16.18 23.98
CA LYS A 21 -2.52 16.03 24.05
C LYS A 21 -1.95 15.49 22.77
N MET A 22 -0.87 16.11 22.29
CA MET A 22 -0.15 15.71 21.06
C MET A 22 1.35 15.52 21.36
N ARG A 23 1.94 14.46 20.84
CA ARG A 23 3.38 14.21 20.90
C ARG A 23 4.03 14.47 19.56
N ILE A 24 4.96 15.42 19.53
CA ILE A 24 5.63 15.85 18.31
C ILE A 24 7.15 15.76 18.41
N LYS A 25 7.77 15.63 17.25
CA LYS A 25 9.22 15.79 17.07
C LYS A 25 9.46 16.96 16.12
N ILE A 26 10.37 17.86 16.46
CA ILE A 26 10.81 18.95 15.60
C ILE A 26 12.27 18.69 15.24
N ILE A 27 12.57 18.62 13.93
CA ILE A 27 13.91 18.46 13.40
C ILE A 27 14.27 19.75 12.69
N ALA A 28 15.30 20.44 13.18
CA ALA A 28 15.76 21.70 12.62
C ALA A 28 17.20 21.57 12.09
N THR A 29 17.41 22.00 10.85
CA THR A 29 18.76 22.20 10.32
C THR A 29 19.32 23.53 10.85
N VAL A 30 20.60 23.53 11.23
CA VAL A 30 21.22 24.69 11.87
C VAL A 30 22.04 25.48 10.86
N GLY A 31 21.73 26.77 10.73
CA GLY A 31 22.43 27.72 9.91
C GLY A 31 23.32 28.69 10.73
N GLU A 32 23.91 29.61 10.04
CA GLU A 32 24.80 30.63 10.64
C GLU A 32 24.07 31.88 11.17
N SER A 33 22.73 31.88 11.14
CA SER A 33 21.93 33.08 11.45
C SER A 33 22.26 33.66 12.83
N LEU A 34 22.52 32.79 13.84
CA LEU A 34 22.91 33.25 15.18
C LEU A 34 24.25 34.02 15.14
N ARG A 35 25.29 33.42 14.53
CA ARG A 35 26.61 34.03 14.43
C ARG A 35 26.55 35.36 13.68
N VAL A 36 25.85 35.39 12.54
CA VAL A 36 25.69 36.60 11.73
C VAL A 36 24.94 37.69 12.49
N ASN A 37 23.90 37.39 13.23
CA ASN A 37 23.15 38.39 14.01
C ASN A 37 23.98 38.92 15.19
N LEU A 38 24.74 38.08 15.88
CA LEU A 38 25.65 38.51 16.94
C LEU A 38 26.74 39.40 16.39
N GLN A 39 27.34 39.06 15.26
CA GLN A 39 28.35 39.88 14.57
C GLN A 39 27.77 41.26 14.22
N LYS A 40 26.63 41.31 13.58
CA LYS A 40 25.99 42.60 13.20
C LYS A 40 25.72 43.50 14.40
N LYS A 41 25.25 42.94 15.53
CA LYS A 41 25.01 43.73 16.75
C LYS A 41 26.31 44.24 17.35
N GLU A 42 27.33 43.40 17.41
CA GLU A 42 28.67 43.79 17.92
C GLU A 42 29.31 44.85 17.01
N GLU A 43 29.27 44.65 15.68
CA GLU A 43 29.74 45.67 14.73
C GLU A 43 29.04 47.02 14.93
N GLN A 44 27.71 47.00 15.05
CA GLN A 44 26.90 48.22 15.24
C GLN A 44 27.25 48.93 16.55
N GLU A 45 27.49 48.19 17.61
CA GLU A 45 27.91 48.76 18.92
C GLU A 45 29.28 49.39 18.82
N ILE A 46 30.25 48.69 18.15
CA ILE A 46 31.59 49.23 17.95
C ILE A 46 31.53 50.47 17.07
N ILE A 47 30.75 50.45 15.96
CA ILE A 47 30.58 51.62 15.10
C ILE A 47 30.00 52.80 15.87
N ASN A 48 28.96 52.56 16.69
CA ASN A 48 28.35 53.60 17.49
C ASN A 48 29.26 54.18 18.59
N SER A 49 30.29 53.40 18.98
CA SER A 49 31.28 53.77 20.00
C SER A 49 32.62 54.23 19.42
N LEU A 50 32.70 54.48 18.11
CA LEU A 50 33.95 54.94 17.48
C LEU A 50 34.42 56.31 18.06
N PRO A 51 35.63 56.39 18.60
CA PRO A 51 36.16 57.63 19.14
C PRO A 51 36.64 58.54 18.01
N LEU A 52 36.64 59.83 18.29
CA LEU A 52 37.19 60.84 17.38
C LEU A 52 38.71 60.86 17.37
N ALA A 53 39.40 60.20 18.31
CA ALA A 53 40.85 60.15 18.40
C ALA A 53 41.46 59.07 17.50
N ARG A 54 42.41 59.40 16.63
CA ARG A 54 42.99 58.62 15.54
C ARG A 54 43.60 57.27 16.02
N ASN A 55 44.35 57.28 17.09
CA ASN A 55 45.07 56.12 17.65
C ASN A 55 44.15 55.05 18.27
N LEU A 56 42.91 55.40 18.70
CA LEU A 56 41.93 54.47 19.16
C LEU A 56 41.02 53.95 18.00
N LEU A 57 40.98 54.70 16.91
CA LEU A 57 40.23 54.35 15.71
C LEU A 57 40.84 53.14 14.99
N ASP A 58 42.17 53.10 14.83
CA ASP A 58 42.87 52.00 14.14
C ASP A 58 42.72 50.65 14.88
N SER A 59 42.73 50.66 16.22
CA SER A 59 42.50 49.46 17.02
C SER A 59 41.10 48.93 16.87
N LYS A 60 40.06 49.80 16.84
CA LYS A 60 38.67 49.41 16.63
C LYS A 60 38.34 48.97 15.21
N ILE A 61 39.01 49.58 14.21
CA ILE A 61 38.96 49.14 12.80
C ILE A 61 39.49 47.71 12.67
N LYS A 62 40.60 47.40 13.37
CA LYS A 62 41.15 46.03 13.39
C LYS A 62 40.19 45.04 14.04
N ILE A 63 39.55 45.40 15.18
CA ILE A 63 38.55 44.57 15.84
C ILE A 63 37.35 44.35 14.89
N LEU A 64 36.90 45.40 14.20
CA LEU A 64 35.81 45.26 13.19
C LEU A 64 36.20 44.33 12.06
N SER A 65 37.44 44.39 11.57
CA SER A 65 37.96 43.46 10.58
C SER A 65 37.96 42.03 11.08
N ASP A 66 38.48 41.79 12.30
CA ASP A 66 38.53 40.47 12.91
C ASP A 66 37.13 39.89 13.13
N ILE A 67 36.13 40.70 13.51
CA ILE A 67 34.73 40.28 13.66
C ILE A 67 34.12 39.94 12.31
N ARG A 68 34.34 40.78 11.27
CA ARG A 68 33.84 40.51 9.92
C ARG A 68 34.42 39.26 9.30
N GLU A 69 35.67 38.94 9.63
CA GLU A 69 36.35 37.70 9.23
C GLU A 69 35.95 36.49 10.10
N GLY A 70 35.03 36.64 11.07
CA GLY A 70 34.59 35.56 11.95
C GLY A 70 35.62 35.15 13.02
N LYS A 71 36.70 35.91 13.19
CA LYS A 71 37.77 35.64 14.17
C LYS A 71 37.29 36.01 15.58
N ASN A 72 37.59 35.16 16.56
CA ASN A 72 37.37 35.42 17.98
C ASN A 72 35.91 35.66 18.41
N ILE A 73 34.94 35.06 17.71
CA ILE A 73 33.51 35.13 18.11
C ILE A 73 33.24 34.09 19.19
N ASN A 74 33.05 34.56 20.42
CA ASN A 74 32.54 33.72 21.49
C ASN A 74 31.01 33.91 21.59
N ILE A 75 30.26 32.91 21.06
CA ILE A 75 28.80 32.94 20.98
C ILE A 75 28.13 33.18 22.35
N ASN A 76 28.61 32.50 23.40
CA ASN A 76 28.07 32.67 24.76
C ASN A 76 28.23 34.11 25.27
N THR A 77 29.43 34.68 25.11
CA THR A 77 29.71 36.04 25.59
C THR A 77 28.88 37.07 24.83
N LEU A 78 28.82 36.99 23.52
CA LEU A 78 28.05 37.93 22.71
C LEU A 78 26.55 37.76 22.89
N PHE A 79 26.07 36.53 23.05
CA PHE A 79 24.68 36.28 23.32
C PHE A 79 24.24 36.91 24.66
N ASN A 80 25.00 36.67 25.71
CA ASN A 80 24.73 37.26 27.05
C ASN A 80 24.80 38.78 27.02
N LYS A 81 25.66 39.36 26.19
CA LYS A 81 25.78 40.82 26.03
C LYS A 81 24.54 41.42 25.31
N HIS A 82 24.17 40.84 24.17
CA HIS A 82 23.17 41.45 23.28
C HIS A 82 21.73 40.91 23.47
N TYR A 83 21.58 39.76 24.12
CA TYR A 83 20.30 39.07 24.32
C TYR A 83 20.06 38.65 25.78
N SER A 84 20.64 39.38 26.77
CA SER A 84 20.54 39.05 28.20
C SER A 84 19.10 38.83 28.70
N ASN A 85 18.14 39.57 28.16
CA ASN A 85 16.73 39.50 28.55
C ASN A 85 15.87 38.66 27.59
N PHE A 86 16.49 37.97 26.64
CA PHE A 86 15.74 37.25 25.57
C PHE A 86 14.79 36.22 26.15
N TRP A 87 15.25 35.34 27.06
CA TRP A 87 14.46 34.28 27.64
C TRP A 87 13.32 34.79 28.51
N GLN A 88 13.57 35.87 29.27
CA GLN A 88 12.53 36.54 30.05
C GLN A 88 11.44 37.14 29.11
N ASN A 89 11.87 37.76 28.03
CA ASN A 89 10.97 38.34 27.04
C ASN A 89 10.16 37.27 26.32
N ILE A 90 10.73 36.09 26.01
CA ILE A 90 10.00 34.93 25.49
C ILE A 90 8.94 34.49 26.47
N GLY A 91 9.27 34.27 27.72
CA GLY A 91 8.34 33.85 28.76
C GLY A 91 7.16 34.81 28.93
N ASN A 92 7.39 36.12 28.77
CA ASN A 92 6.37 37.17 28.83
C ASN A 92 5.67 37.43 27.48
N ARG A 93 5.92 36.63 26.42
CA ARG A 93 5.40 36.83 25.05
C ARG A 93 5.76 38.18 24.42
N SER A 94 6.75 38.89 24.95
CA SER A 94 7.19 40.20 24.47
C SER A 94 8.40 40.16 23.54
N ALA A 95 8.95 38.98 23.26
CA ALA A 95 10.08 38.84 22.36
C ALA A 95 9.72 39.26 20.93
N LYS A 96 10.41 40.28 20.44
CA LYS A 96 10.27 40.82 19.07
C LYS A 96 11.53 40.63 18.23
N ASP A 97 12.66 40.36 18.87
CA ASP A 97 13.97 40.23 18.28
C ASP A 97 14.53 38.84 18.64
N PHE A 98 14.53 37.94 17.67
CA PHE A 98 15.04 36.60 17.87
C PHE A 98 16.54 36.56 17.50
N PRO A 99 17.36 35.85 18.30
CA PRO A 99 18.80 35.77 18.04
C PRO A 99 19.11 34.96 16.78
N CYS A 100 18.26 34.02 16.41
CA CYS A 100 18.42 33.19 15.21
C CYS A 100 17.08 32.71 14.64
N ALA A 101 17.16 32.24 13.39
CA ALA A 101 16.00 31.75 12.64
C ALA A 101 15.39 30.49 13.27
N GLU A 102 16.23 29.61 13.82
CA GLU A 102 15.81 28.34 14.42
C GLU A 102 14.94 28.57 15.68
N LEU A 103 15.35 29.45 16.58
CA LEU A 103 14.52 29.78 17.76
C LEU A 103 13.23 30.48 17.36
N GLN A 104 13.28 31.35 16.35
CA GLN A 104 12.09 32.03 15.85
C GLN A 104 11.07 31.05 15.29
N SER A 105 11.51 30.14 14.41
CA SER A 105 10.65 29.17 13.75
C SER A 105 10.04 28.18 14.73
N ILE A 106 10.82 27.66 15.69
CA ILE A 106 10.34 26.76 16.74
C ILE A 106 9.25 27.45 17.58
N VAL A 107 9.50 28.67 18.05
CA VAL A 107 8.51 29.40 18.86
C VAL A 107 7.23 29.68 18.06
N TYR A 108 7.35 30.07 16.81
CA TYR A 108 6.17 30.33 15.97
C TYR A 108 5.40 29.05 15.63
N LEU A 109 6.10 27.90 15.48
CA LEU A 109 5.43 26.60 15.31
C LEU A 109 4.65 26.24 16.59
N LEU A 110 5.26 26.37 17.77
CA LEU A 110 4.58 26.12 19.03
C LEU A 110 3.38 27.07 19.24
N ASP A 111 3.52 28.37 18.92
CA ASP A 111 2.41 29.32 18.94
C ASP A 111 1.27 28.90 18.02
N HIS A 112 1.58 28.35 16.84
CA HIS A 112 0.60 27.83 15.89
C HIS A 112 -0.12 26.59 16.45
N LEU A 113 0.62 25.61 16.93
CA LEU A 113 0.07 24.34 17.42
C LEU A 113 -0.80 24.54 18.68
N PHE A 114 -0.43 25.43 19.58
CA PHE A 114 -1.22 25.74 20.77
C PHE A 114 -2.54 26.49 20.48
N ASN A 115 -2.79 26.88 19.24
CA ASN A 115 -4.13 27.31 18.83
C ASN A 115 -5.08 26.12 18.60
N GLU A 116 -4.53 24.90 18.42
CA GLU A 116 -5.28 23.70 18.06
C GLU A 116 -5.34 22.67 19.19
N VAL A 117 -4.28 22.61 20.04
CA VAL A 117 -4.18 21.63 21.12
C VAL A 117 -3.88 22.30 22.45
N ASP A 118 -4.17 21.59 23.56
CA ASP A 118 -3.94 22.10 24.92
C ASP A 118 -2.65 21.58 25.55
N GLU A 119 -2.18 20.40 25.12
CA GLU A 119 -0.93 19.79 25.63
C GLU A 119 -0.04 19.36 24.48
N LEU A 120 1.27 19.64 24.62
CA LEU A 120 2.31 19.20 23.67
C LEU A 120 3.47 18.55 24.42
N ASP A 121 3.76 17.29 24.06
CA ASP A 121 5.04 16.65 24.37
C ASP A 121 5.98 16.85 23.18
N VAL A 122 7.10 17.53 23.38
CA VAL A 122 7.98 17.98 22.30
C VAL A 122 9.36 17.36 22.44
N GLU A 123 9.88 16.78 21.35
CA GLU A 123 11.27 16.41 21.18
C GLU A 123 11.90 17.33 20.12
N LEU A 124 13.07 17.93 20.43
CA LEU A 124 13.78 18.85 19.57
C LEU A 124 15.12 18.24 19.15
N CYS A 125 15.35 18.13 17.85
CA CYS A 125 16.57 17.61 17.26
C CYS A 125 17.19 18.65 16.33
N PHE A 126 18.48 18.97 16.51
CA PHE A 126 19.25 19.83 15.63
C PHE A 126 20.19 19.01 14.76
N ILE A 127 20.23 19.29 13.45
CA ILE A 127 21.17 18.71 12.51
C ILE A 127 22.13 19.82 12.03
N PRO A 128 23.34 19.89 12.61
CA PRO A 128 24.34 20.89 12.23
C PRO A 128 25.19 20.44 11.05
N THR A 129 25.79 21.40 10.35
CA THR A 129 26.98 21.18 9.55
C THR A 129 28.23 21.30 10.44
N ARG A 130 29.42 20.96 9.90
CA ARG A 130 30.69 21.16 10.60
C ARG A 130 30.85 22.60 11.11
N GLU A 131 30.46 23.58 10.30
CA GLU A 131 30.59 25.01 10.59
C GLU A 131 29.60 25.51 11.64
N THR A 132 28.49 24.82 11.83
CA THR A 132 27.39 25.23 12.73
C THR A 132 27.23 24.33 13.96
N LYS A 133 28.20 23.42 14.19
CA LYS A 133 28.15 22.48 15.34
C LYS A 133 28.14 23.21 16.67
N ASP A 134 28.98 24.22 16.83
CA ASP A 134 29.05 25.06 18.03
C ASP A 134 27.76 25.83 18.29
N ILE A 135 27.09 26.27 17.22
CA ILE A 135 25.76 26.91 17.30
C ILE A 135 24.71 25.91 17.78
N ALA A 136 24.70 24.70 17.22
CA ALA A 136 23.77 23.66 17.64
C ALA A 136 23.93 23.29 19.11
N ASP A 137 25.20 23.07 19.55
CA ASP A 137 25.50 22.75 20.94
C ASP A 137 25.11 23.89 21.89
N PHE A 138 25.28 25.13 21.46
CA PHE A 138 24.81 26.31 22.18
C PHE A 138 23.29 26.35 22.28
N LEU A 139 22.56 26.11 21.16
CA LEU A 139 21.08 26.10 21.16
C LEU A 139 20.50 25.00 22.05
N VAL A 140 21.09 23.80 22.02
CA VAL A 140 20.69 22.70 22.91
C VAL A 140 20.79 23.16 24.36
N LYS A 141 21.96 23.66 24.77
CA LYS A 141 22.18 24.13 26.14
C LYS A 141 21.21 25.26 26.54
N GLN A 142 21.05 26.24 25.66
CA GLN A 142 20.13 27.37 25.94
C GLN A 142 18.69 26.91 26.12
N LEU A 143 18.22 25.96 25.30
CA LEU A 143 16.87 25.43 25.41
C LEU A 143 16.69 24.57 26.67
N GLU A 144 17.68 23.75 27.02
CA GLU A 144 17.66 22.95 28.26
C GLU A 144 17.64 23.84 29.52
N ASP A 145 18.53 24.83 29.55
CA ASP A 145 18.66 25.75 30.72
C ASP A 145 17.43 26.66 30.91
N ASN A 146 16.69 26.92 29.82
CA ASN A 146 15.61 27.92 29.81
C ASN A 146 14.21 27.35 29.53
N GLN A 147 14.01 26.05 29.69
CA GLN A 147 12.68 25.42 29.50
C GLN A 147 11.57 26.06 30.28
N SER A 148 11.87 26.53 31.49
CA SER A 148 10.89 27.20 32.37
C SER A 148 10.33 28.49 31.74
N HIS A 149 11.14 29.25 31.02
CA HIS A 149 10.69 30.45 30.30
C HIS A 149 9.78 30.10 29.13
N LEU A 150 10.07 29.01 28.38
CA LEU A 150 9.17 28.53 27.34
C LEU A 150 7.86 28.01 27.92
N LYS A 151 7.89 27.25 29.01
CA LYS A 151 6.68 26.81 29.73
C LYS A 151 5.83 28.01 30.22
N ASN A 152 6.46 29.05 30.72
CA ASN A 152 5.76 30.27 31.12
C ASN A 152 5.08 31.00 29.95
N ARG A 153 5.67 30.98 28.75
CA ARG A 153 5.02 31.53 27.55
C ARG A 153 3.66 30.89 27.28
N TYR A 154 3.55 29.60 27.57
CA TYR A 154 2.34 28.80 27.37
C TYR A 154 1.63 28.49 28.67
N TYR A 155 1.66 29.44 29.63
CA TYR A 155 0.98 29.27 30.88
C TYR A 155 -0.52 29.00 30.69
N GLY A 156 -1.04 27.94 31.33
CA GLY A 156 -2.40 27.45 31.13
C GLY A 156 -2.53 26.40 29.97
N LYS A 157 -1.45 26.14 29.28
CA LYS A 157 -1.29 25.05 28.31
C LYS A 157 -0.18 24.09 28.76
N GLY A 158 -0.28 22.83 28.40
CA GLY A 158 0.67 21.78 28.83
C GLY A 158 1.84 21.63 27.87
N LEU A 159 2.89 22.49 27.95
CA LEU A 159 4.14 22.26 27.22
C LEU A 159 5.09 21.39 28.03
N ASP A 160 5.48 20.25 27.49
CA ASP A 160 6.54 19.40 28.05
C ASP A 160 7.62 19.08 27.00
N ILE A 161 8.82 19.66 27.21
CA ILE A 161 9.98 19.38 26.35
C ILE A 161 10.68 18.15 26.92
N LYS A 162 10.50 17.00 26.26
CA LYS A 162 11.03 15.72 26.71
C LYS A 162 12.52 15.59 26.51
N GLN A 163 13.02 16.10 25.38
CA GLN A 163 14.43 16.02 25.01
C GLN A 163 14.80 17.15 24.06
N VAL A 164 16.02 17.65 24.20
CA VAL A 164 16.68 18.56 23.25
C VAL A 164 18.07 18.01 23.00
N TYR A 165 18.43 17.84 21.72
CA TYR A 165 19.75 17.32 21.37
C TYR A 165 20.17 17.74 19.96
N ALA A 166 21.46 17.61 19.69
CA ALA A 166 22.02 17.76 18.34
C ALA A 166 22.62 16.42 17.87
N THR A 167 22.48 16.13 16.59
CA THR A 167 23.19 15.01 15.97
C THR A 167 24.68 15.33 15.82
N ASN A 168 25.48 14.35 15.41
CA ASN A 168 26.79 14.65 14.87
C ASN A 168 26.64 15.57 13.65
N TYR A 169 27.63 16.42 13.40
CA TYR A 169 27.61 17.33 12.26
C TYR A 169 27.66 16.57 10.94
N VAL A 170 27.14 17.19 9.90
CA VAL A 170 27.23 16.75 8.51
C VAL A 170 28.38 17.53 7.84
N ASP A 171 29.27 16.83 7.16
CA ASP A 171 30.40 17.46 6.47
C ASP A 171 30.01 17.80 5.03
N ILE A 172 29.63 19.04 4.78
CA ILE A 172 29.29 19.54 3.45
C ILE A 172 30.36 20.48 2.99
N SER A 173 31.06 20.11 1.91
CA SER A 173 31.98 20.98 1.20
C SER A 173 31.39 21.35 -0.17
N ALA A 174 31.53 22.62 -0.52
CA ALA A 174 31.19 23.11 -1.86
C ALA A 174 32.38 23.04 -2.83
N ASP A 175 33.52 22.47 -2.42
CA ASP A 175 34.77 22.49 -3.18
C ASP A 175 34.66 21.69 -4.49
N ASN A 176 33.90 20.61 -4.49
CA ASN A 176 33.61 19.84 -5.69
C ASN A 176 32.26 19.14 -5.60
N ALA A 177 31.75 18.67 -6.74
CA ALA A 177 30.42 18.04 -6.82
C ALA A 177 30.30 16.74 -6.02
N GLU A 178 31.38 15.97 -5.91
CA GLU A 178 31.39 14.70 -5.19
C GLU A 178 31.32 14.91 -3.67
N ALA A 179 32.15 15.81 -3.12
CA ALA A 179 32.10 16.19 -1.71
C ALA A 179 30.75 16.78 -1.33
N PHE A 180 30.16 17.59 -2.23
CA PHE A 180 28.83 18.14 -2.04
C PHE A 180 27.75 17.06 -1.98
N GLN A 181 27.75 16.11 -2.92
CA GLN A 181 26.79 15.01 -2.93
C GLN A 181 26.95 14.10 -1.71
N SER A 182 28.19 13.80 -1.32
CA SER A 182 28.46 13.02 -0.09
C SER A 182 27.90 13.69 1.16
N GLY A 183 28.04 15.02 1.27
CA GLY A 183 27.44 15.77 2.37
C GLY A 183 25.91 15.75 2.35
N LEU A 184 25.30 15.80 1.17
CA LEU A 184 23.83 15.66 1.05
C LEU A 184 23.35 14.23 1.40
N GLU A 185 24.12 13.20 1.04
CA GLU A 185 23.86 11.80 1.41
C GLU A 185 23.91 11.64 2.94
N GLU A 186 24.96 12.16 3.59
CA GLU A 186 25.08 12.13 5.05
C GLU A 186 23.93 12.86 5.74
N LEU A 187 23.53 14.02 5.24
CA LEU A 187 22.35 14.73 5.74
C LEU A 187 21.08 13.87 5.65
N TYR A 188 20.86 13.30 4.47
CA TYR A 188 19.68 12.48 4.26
C TYR A 188 19.65 11.28 5.21
N GLU A 189 20.78 10.62 5.43
CA GLU A 189 20.91 9.54 6.39
C GLU A 189 20.62 9.99 7.84
N ARG A 190 21.11 11.19 8.22
CA ARG A 190 20.82 11.77 9.53
C ARG A 190 19.32 12.05 9.68
N LEU A 191 18.72 12.64 8.66
CA LEU A 191 17.28 12.91 8.63
C LEU A 191 16.48 11.61 8.75
N GLU A 192 16.76 10.61 7.91
CA GLU A 192 16.10 9.29 7.97
C GLU A 192 16.31 8.61 9.33
N GLY A 193 17.49 8.73 9.91
CA GLY A 193 17.77 8.25 11.28
C GLY A 193 16.84 8.87 12.32
N GLN A 194 16.50 10.16 12.15
CA GLN A 194 15.57 10.86 13.05
C GLN A 194 14.09 10.53 12.78
N LEU A 195 13.76 10.08 11.58
CA LEU A 195 12.40 9.65 11.20
C LEU A 195 12.11 8.19 11.61
N LYS A 196 13.13 7.39 11.89
CA LYS A 196 12.96 6.03 12.44
C LYS A 196 12.25 6.10 13.79
N GLY A 197 11.22 5.27 13.95
CA GLY A 197 10.39 5.31 15.17
C GLY A 197 9.28 6.36 15.14
N SER A 198 8.94 6.89 13.95
CA SER A 198 7.84 7.85 13.76
C SER A 198 6.50 7.41 14.36
N VAL A 199 6.30 6.11 14.61
CA VAL A 199 5.08 5.53 15.20
C VAL A 199 4.75 6.14 16.57
N GLN A 200 5.76 6.55 17.34
CA GLN A 200 5.58 7.13 18.67
C GLN A 200 5.16 8.61 18.66
N TYR A 201 5.20 9.29 17.50
CA TYR A 201 4.82 10.69 17.35
C TYR A 201 3.52 10.80 16.55
N ASP A 202 2.69 11.78 16.92
CA ASP A 202 1.49 12.14 16.17
C ASP A 202 1.87 12.90 14.89
N ALA A 203 2.91 13.74 14.96
CA ALA A 203 3.51 14.40 13.80
C ALA A 203 5.02 14.67 14.01
N ILE A 204 5.77 14.73 12.90
CA ILE A 204 7.16 15.15 12.87
C ILE A 204 7.26 16.40 12.00
N PHE A 205 7.85 17.45 12.52
CA PHE A 205 8.00 18.71 11.82
C PHE A 205 9.47 18.93 11.41
N ILE A 206 9.72 19.17 10.13
CA ILE A 206 11.04 19.52 9.61
C ILE A 206 11.09 21.02 9.36
N ASP A 207 11.98 21.71 10.08
CA ASP A 207 12.23 23.14 9.94
C ASP A 207 13.23 23.40 8.81
N ILE A 208 12.78 24.13 7.79
CA ILE A 208 13.62 24.59 6.66
C ILE A 208 13.89 26.09 6.69
N THR A 209 13.64 26.75 7.83
CA THR A 209 13.86 28.19 7.98
C THR A 209 15.35 28.53 8.03
N GLY A 210 16.08 27.80 8.85
CA GLY A 210 17.52 27.89 8.99
C GLY A 210 18.27 26.84 8.18
N GLY A 211 19.57 26.82 8.29
CA GLY A 211 20.44 25.79 7.72
C GLY A 211 20.83 26.03 6.27
N TYR A 212 21.44 24.99 5.70
CA TYR A 212 21.95 25.04 4.33
C TYR A 212 20.82 24.91 3.30
N LYS A 213 20.72 25.87 2.37
CA LYS A 213 19.59 25.94 1.41
C LYS A 213 19.48 24.71 0.49
N GLY A 214 20.54 23.97 0.25
CA GLY A 214 20.51 22.70 -0.47
C GLY A 214 19.68 21.61 0.19
N PHE A 215 19.32 21.76 1.47
CA PHE A 215 18.49 20.83 2.22
C PHE A 215 16.99 20.97 1.93
N ILE A 216 16.59 22.17 1.51
CA ILE A 216 15.17 22.49 1.30
C ILE A 216 14.49 21.50 0.33
N PRO A 217 15.07 21.20 -0.86
CA PRO A 217 14.44 20.25 -1.78
C PRO A 217 14.30 18.83 -1.20
N ILE A 218 15.30 18.36 -0.46
CA ILE A 218 15.32 17.02 0.15
C ILE A 218 14.29 16.94 1.25
N SER A 219 14.26 17.92 2.14
CA SER A 219 13.29 18.00 3.24
C SER A 219 11.85 18.13 2.73
N ALA A 220 11.64 18.97 1.70
CA ALA A 220 10.33 19.14 1.08
C ALA A 220 9.84 17.84 0.42
N LEU A 221 10.71 17.18 -0.36
CA LEU A 221 10.35 15.90 -0.99
C LEU A 221 10.00 14.85 0.07
N ARG A 222 10.78 14.77 1.16
CA ARG A 222 10.52 13.83 2.25
C ARG A 222 9.19 14.10 2.95
N GLY A 223 8.85 15.39 3.17
CA GLY A 223 7.56 15.80 3.73
C GLY A 223 6.37 15.53 2.81
N PHE A 224 6.56 15.45 1.49
CA PHE A 224 5.49 15.07 0.56
C PHE A 224 5.23 13.57 0.50
N LEU A 225 6.25 12.75 0.83
CA LEU A 225 6.18 11.30 0.73
C LEU A 225 5.72 10.60 2.03
N ASP A 226 5.52 11.32 3.12
CA ASP A 226 5.16 10.75 4.43
C ASP A 226 4.09 11.60 5.11
N ASP A 227 2.93 11.01 5.36
CA ASP A 227 1.77 11.69 5.94
C ASP A 227 2.00 12.24 7.36
N LYS A 228 2.94 11.66 8.10
CA LYS A 228 3.31 12.12 9.45
C LYS A 228 4.36 13.21 9.45
N VAL A 229 5.09 13.37 8.35
CA VAL A 229 6.15 14.37 8.21
C VAL A 229 5.58 15.64 7.60
N ARG A 230 5.80 16.76 8.26
CA ARG A 230 5.37 18.09 7.83
C ARG A 230 6.57 19.02 7.76
N VAL A 231 6.68 19.74 6.68
CA VAL A 231 7.74 20.73 6.50
C VAL A 231 7.17 22.10 6.81
N PHE A 232 7.90 22.89 7.55
CA PHE A 232 7.49 24.26 7.86
C PHE A 232 8.62 25.27 7.67
N TYR A 233 8.20 26.50 7.46
CA TYR A 233 9.07 27.62 7.22
C TYR A 233 8.55 28.87 7.94
N ALA A 234 9.42 29.59 8.61
CA ALA A 234 9.13 30.91 9.17
C ALA A 234 9.80 32.01 8.35
N HIS A 235 9.02 32.88 7.72
CA HIS A 235 9.58 34.01 6.99
C HIS A 235 10.03 35.11 7.96
N GLU A 236 11.19 35.73 7.72
CA GLU A 236 11.79 36.75 8.61
C GLU A 236 10.83 37.90 8.97
N LYS A 237 9.93 38.29 8.04
CA LYS A 237 8.94 39.37 8.24
C LYS A 237 7.58 38.86 8.73
N SER A 238 7.38 37.56 8.83
CA SER A 238 6.13 36.96 9.28
C SER A 238 6.19 36.71 10.80
N LYS A 239 5.04 36.81 11.47
CA LYS A 239 4.88 36.42 12.86
C LYS A 239 4.23 35.03 12.99
N SER A 240 4.25 34.26 11.95
CA SER A 240 3.63 32.93 11.87
C SER A 240 4.47 32.01 10.99
N VAL A 241 4.32 30.73 11.24
CA VAL A 241 4.87 29.69 10.36
C VAL A 241 3.98 29.45 9.14
N ILE A 242 4.61 29.03 8.06
CA ILE A 242 3.95 28.48 6.88
C ILE A 242 4.23 26.99 6.92
N ILE A 243 3.21 26.18 7.18
CA ILE A 243 3.31 24.73 7.04
C ILE A 243 3.05 24.40 5.58
N ILE A 244 4.02 23.75 4.95
CA ILE A 244 3.89 23.26 3.57
C ILE A 244 2.95 22.04 3.63
N PRO A 245 1.80 22.10 2.93
CA PRO A 245 0.86 20.99 2.96
C PRO A 245 1.51 19.75 2.32
N SER A 246 1.32 18.60 2.93
CA SER A 246 1.61 17.32 2.29
C SER A 246 0.71 17.16 1.07
N LEU A 247 1.27 16.71 -0.03
CA LEU A 247 0.53 16.44 -1.27
C LEU A 247 0.54 14.92 -1.47
N PRO A 248 -0.53 14.34 -1.99
CA PRO A 248 -0.58 12.91 -2.30
C PRO A 248 0.26 12.63 -3.57
N LEU A 249 1.57 12.88 -3.47
CA LEU A 249 2.51 12.63 -4.54
C LEU A 249 3.07 11.23 -4.41
N SER A 250 3.18 10.54 -5.54
CA SER A 250 3.92 9.29 -5.63
C SER A 250 4.76 9.26 -6.90
N PHE A 251 5.85 8.49 -6.89
CA PHE A 251 6.61 8.23 -8.10
C PHE A 251 5.84 7.27 -9.01
N SER A 252 5.98 7.43 -10.34
CA SER A 252 5.43 6.48 -11.29
C SER A 252 6.16 5.14 -11.17
N LEU A 253 5.55 4.20 -10.48
CA LEU A 253 6.10 2.85 -10.32
C LEU A 253 6.32 2.15 -11.66
N ARG A 254 5.42 2.33 -12.64
CA ARG A 254 5.60 1.79 -13.99
C ARG A 254 6.92 2.26 -14.60
N SER A 255 7.21 3.56 -14.51
CA SER A 255 8.46 4.11 -15.03
C SER A 255 9.68 3.57 -14.29
N LEU A 256 9.57 3.35 -12.97
CA LEU A 256 10.65 2.78 -12.17
C LEU A 256 10.84 1.29 -12.43
N ASP A 257 9.76 0.52 -12.66
CA ASP A 257 9.83 -0.90 -13.04
C ASP A 257 10.50 -1.12 -14.40
N GLU A 258 10.24 -0.23 -15.36
CA GLU A 258 10.92 -0.26 -16.66
C GLU A 258 12.45 -0.11 -16.51
N MET A 259 12.89 0.61 -15.48
CA MET A 259 14.32 0.87 -15.20
C MET A 259 14.82 0.18 -13.92
N ARG A 260 14.13 -0.86 -13.44
CA ARG A 260 14.42 -1.52 -12.15
C ARG A 260 15.85 -2.01 -12.01
N SER A 261 16.46 -2.52 -13.08
CA SER A 261 17.84 -2.99 -13.07
C SER A 261 18.85 -1.86 -12.86
N ILE A 262 18.49 -0.64 -13.22
CA ILE A 262 19.28 0.56 -13.02
C ILE A 262 19.00 1.14 -11.64
N VAL A 263 17.75 1.47 -11.34
CA VAL A 263 17.34 2.12 -10.08
C VAL A 263 17.85 1.39 -8.83
N ARG A 264 17.96 0.06 -8.89
CA ARG A 264 18.44 -0.78 -7.76
C ARG A 264 19.96 -0.78 -7.58
N ARG A 265 20.74 -0.34 -8.56
CA ARG A 265 22.20 -0.34 -8.46
C ARG A 265 22.72 0.98 -7.89
N GLU A 266 23.65 0.89 -6.94
CA GLU A 266 24.32 2.06 -6.37
C GLU A 266 25.23 2.71 -7.39
N LYS A 267 25.87 1.90 -8.24
CA LYS A 267 26.80 2.35 -9.28
C LYS A 267 26.44 1.73 -10.62
N ILE A 268 26.61 2.50 -11.69
CA ILE A 268 26.42 2.07 -13.08
C ILE A 268 27.61 2.49 -13.95
N PRO A 269 27.99 1.68 -14.96
CA PRO A 269 29.02 2.08 -15.91
C PRO A 269 28.60 3.30 -16.74
N LYS A 270 29.59 4.04 -17.24
CA LYS A 270 29.38 5.22 -18.10
C LYS A 270 28.52 4.92 -19.33
N GLU A 271 28.78 3.80 -20.00
CA GLU A 271 28.04 3.40 -21.19
C GLU A 271 26.53 3.22 -20.91
N GLU A 272 26.19 2.65 -19.76
CA GLU A 272 24.79 2.51 -19.34
C GLU A 272 24.18 3.87 -19.00
N TRP A 273 24.92 4.74 -18.31
CA TRP A 273 24.45 6.08 -18.02
C TRP A 273 24.21 6.92 -19.27
N GLU A 274 25.09 6.82 -20.28
CA GLU A 274 24.93 7.55 -21.55
C GLU A 274 23.61 7.16 -22.26
N ASN A 275 23.22 5.90 -22.16
CA ASN A 275 22.01 5.34 -22.76
C ASN A 275 20.73 5.52 -21.90
N LEU A 276 20.85 6.06 -20.66
CA LEU A 276 19.67 6.31 -19.84
C LEU A 276 18.76 7.38 -20.46
N PRO A 277 17.43 7.19 -20.33
CA PRO A 277 16.48 8.26 -20.64
C PRO A 277 16.85 9.53 -19.83
N PRO A 278 16.72 10.75 -20.41
CA PRO A 278 17.14 11.99 -19.76
C PRO A 278 16.60 12.20 -18.36
N ARG A 279 15.37 11.73 -18.07
CA ARG A 279 14.72 11.83 -16.76
C ARG A 279 15.38 11.01 -15.65
N PHE A 280 16.17 9.98 -16.00
CA PHE A 280 16.89 9.14 -15.03
C PHE A 280 18.36 9.55 -14.84
N LYS A 281 18.93 10.31 -15.78
CA LYS A 281 20.34 10.75 -15.68
C LYS A 281 20.63 11.54 -14.40
N PRO A 282 19.76 12.44 -13.90
CA PRO A 282 19.99 13.16 -12.64
C PRO A 282 20.04 12.29 -11.38
N LEU A 283 19.64 11.01 -11.46
CA LEU A 283 19.74 10.09 -10.33
C LEU A 283 21.16 9.61 -10.07
N TYR A 284 22.11 9.91 -10.97
CA TYR A 284 23.50 9.49 -10.89
C TYR A 284 24.44 10.65 -11.20
N TYR A 285 25.61 10.67 -10.55
CA TYR A 285 26.68 11.62 -10.81
C TYR A 285 27.99 10.88 -11.13
N PRO A 286 28.90 11.48 -11.93
CA PRO A 286 30.17 10.85 -12.30
C PRO A 286 31.11 10.76 -11.09
N THR A 287 31.81 9.62 -10.96
CA THR A 287 32.89 9.43 -10.02
C THR A 287 34.25 9.56 -10.73
N GLU A 288 35.33 9.58 -9.96
CA GLU A 288 36.71 9.62 -10.50
C GLU A 288 37.08 8.33 -11.30
N TRP A 289 36.35 7.23 -11.14
CA TRP A 289 36.61 5.90 -11.69
C TRP A 289 35.89 5.58 -12.99
N ASN A 290 35.39 6.58 -13.70
CA ASN A 290 34.62 6.41 -14.95
C ASN A 290 33.31 5.59 -14.78
N ASP A 291 32.82 5.52 -13.56
CA ASP A 291 31.47 5.03 -13.22
C ASP A 291 30.57 6.18 -12.74
N PHE A 292 29.30 5.90 -12.58
CA PHE A 292 28.31 6.85 -12.08
C PHE A 292 27.69 6.31 -10.81
N LYS A 293 27.77 7.06 -9.72
CA LYS A 293 27.19 6.73 -8.42
C LYS A 293 25.82 7.40 -8.26
N ARG A 294 24.94 6.74 -7.56
CA ARG A 294 23.59 7.26 -7.25
C ARG A 294 23.69 8.54 -6.42
N THR A 295 22.92 9.58 -6.81
CA THR A 295 22.80 10.84 -6.04
C THR A 295 21.87 10.64 -4.85
N VAL A 296 21.80 11.63 -3.94
CA VAL A 296 20.81 11.64 -2.85
C VAL A 296 19.36 11.53 -3.37
N PHE A 297 19.05 12.16 -4.50
CA PHE A 297 17.73 12.00 -5.13
C PHE A 297 17.53 10.59 -5.69
N GLY A 298 18.57 10.01 -6.26
CA GLY A 298 18.57 8.60 -6.68
C GLY A 298 18.34 7.65 -5.49
N GLU A 299 18.91 7.97 -4.32
CA GLU A 299 18.71 7.20 -3.09
C GLU A 299 17.28 7.31 -2.57
N ILE A 300 16.68 8.50 -2.59
CA ILE A 300 15.27 8.71 -2.24
C ILE A 300 14.36 7.91 -3.18
N VAL A 301 14.61 7.99 -4.50
CA VAL A 301 13.84 7.23 -5.50
C VAL A 301 13.99 5.73 -5.30
N TYR A 302 15.22 5.25 -5.01
CA TYR A 302 15.48 3.83 -4.76
C TYR A 302 14.75 3.32 -3.50
N LYS A 303 14.87 4.03 -2.38
CA LYS A 303 14.18 3.66 -1.13
C LYS A 303 12.67 3.65 -1.32
N PHE A 304 12.14 4.70 -1.95
CA PHE A 304 10.72 4.75 -2.29
C PHE A 304 10.33 3.59 -3.20
N TYR A 305 11.12 3.26 -4.21
CA TYR A 305 10.86 2.14 -5.10
C TYR A 305 10.86 0.80 -4.36
N GLU A 306 11.82 0.56 -3.46
CA GLU A 306 11.86 -0.67 -2.64
C GLU A 306 10.71 -0.69 -1.63
N GLU A 307 10.37 0.42 -1.00
CA GLU A 307 9.21 0.54 -0.12
C GLU A 307 7.90 0.30 -0.89
N GLU A 308 7.72 0.95 -2.04
CA GLU A 308 6.54 0.75 -2.88
C GLU A 308 6.52 -0.61 -3.54
N ARG A 309 7.66 -1.17 -3.90
CA ARG A 309 7.76 -2.56 -4.31
C ARG A 309 7.35 -3.49 -3.17
N THR A 310 7.79 -3.18 -1.96
CA THR A 310 7.36 -3.87 -0.74
C THR A 310 5.88 -3.58 -0.42
N ARG A 311 5.39 -2.38 -0.70
CA ARG A 311 3.96 -2.02 -0.63
C ARG A 311 3.14 -2.62 -1.76
N ARG A 312 3.72 -2.93 -2.91
CA ARG A 312 3.08 -3.75 -3.96
C ARG A 312 2.97 -5.22 -3.57
N TYR A 313 3.74 -5.68 -2.57
CA TYR A 313 3.43 -6.90 -1.81
C TYR A 313 2.29 -6.64 -0.84
N GLY A 314 1.62 -5.62 -1.16
CA GLY A 314 0.36 -5.24 -0.64
C GLY A 314 0.47 -4.39 0.60
N TYR A 315 -0.61 -3.75 0.87
CA TYR A 315 -1.03 -3.31 2.19
C TYR A 315 -0.73 -4.38 3.26
N GLY A 316 -0.27 -5.55 2.81
CA GLY A 316 0.48 -6.52 3.57
C GLY A 316 1.59 -5.91 4.42
N HIS A 317 2.26 -4.84 3.99
CA HIS A 317 3.24 -4.15 4.85
C HIS A 317 2.58 -3.56 6.10
N TYR A 318 1.49 -2.85 5.96
CA TYR A 318 0.74 -2.32 7.11
C TYR A 318 0.09 -3.42 7.95
N LEU A 319 -0.43 -4.46 7.30
CA LEU A 319 -0.94 -5.64 7.99
C LEU A 319 0.18 -6.42 8.68
N LEU A 320 1.38 -6.50 8.07
CA LEU A 320 2.57 -7.10 8.69
C LEU A 320 3.00 -6.35 9.95
N GLU A 321 2.89 -5.01 9.98
CA GLU A 321 3.18 -4.23 11.18
C GLU A 321 2.20 -4.52 12.34
N MET A 322 1.00 -4.99 12.04
CA MET A 322 0.03 -5.41 13.05
C MET A 322 0.34 -6.78 13.66
N LEU A 323 1.24 -7.56 13.04
CA LEU A 323 1.64 -8.88 13.51
C LEU A 323 2.73 -8.81 14.57
N LYS A 324 2.77 -9.84 15.44
CA LYS A 324 3.92 -10.07 16.30
C LYS A 324 5.15 -10.48 15.47
N ASN A 325 6.34 -10.31 16.05
CA ASN A 325 7.58 -10.54 15.31
C ASN A 325 7.70 -11.95 14.71
N ASN A 326 7.22 -12.98 15.42
CA ASN A 326 7.31 -14.37 14.93
C ASN A 326 6.48 -14.60 13.67
N GLU A 327 5.22 -14.19 13.66
CA GLU A 327 4.32 -14.32 12.51
C GLU A 327 4.78 -13.43 11.34
N ARG A 328 5.29 -12.25 11.65
CA ARG A 328 5.84 -11.33 10.67
C ARG A 328 7.05 -11.91 9.94
N GLU A 329 7.99 -12.50 10.66
CA GLU A 329 9.18 -13.09 10.04
C GLU A 329 8.83 -14.33 9.20
N LYS A 330 7.91 -15.18 9.65
CA LYS A 330 7.38 -16.30 8.85
C LYS A 330 6.84 -15.82 7.49
N LEU A 331 6.07 -14.71 7.47
CA LEU A 331 5.52 -14.17 6.23
C LEU A 331 6.59 -13.54 5.33
N LYS A 332 7.51 -12.75 5.88
CA LYS A 332 8.61 -12.15 5.12
C LYS A 332 9.46 -13.20 4.40
N GLU A 333 9.66 -14.35 5.02
CA GLU A 333 10.38 -15.46 4.40
C GLU A 333 9.59 -16.08 3.23
N ARG A 334 8.26 -16.12 3.31
CA ARG A 334 7.39 -16.84 2.36
C ARG A 334 6.86 -15.99 1.21
N LEU A 335 6.57 -14.72 1.46
CA LEU A 335 6.00 -13.82 0.47
C LEU A 335 6.76 -13.79 -0.87
N PRO A 336 8.11 -13.75 -0.91
CA PRO A 336 8.85 -13.77 -2.17
C PRO A 336 8.60 -15.03 -3.02
N TYR A 337 8.32 -16.16 -2.36
CA TYR A 337 8.00 -17.42 -3.08
C TYR A 337 6.56 -17.41 -3.59
N TRP A 338 5.60 -16.95 -2.79
CA TRP A 338 4.21 -16.92 -3.20
C TRP A 338 3.96 -15.99 -4.38
N GLU A 339 4.72 -14.92 -4.49
CA GLU A 339 4.66 -13.98 -5.61
C GLU A 339 4.90 -14.64 -6.97
N HIS A 340 5.69 -15.70 -7.00
CA HIS A 340 6.05 -16.42 -8.22
C HIS A 340 5.18 -17.64 -8.51
N LEU A 341 4.27 -18.03 -7.62
CA LEU A 341 3.42 -19.21 -7.80
C LEU A 341 2.49 -19.12 -9.02
N TRP A 342 2.15 -17.90 -9.41
CA TRP A 342 1.15 -17.61 -10.45
C TRP A 342 1.70 -17.61 -11.88
N LEU A 343 2.99 -17.76 -12.08
CA LEU A 343 3.62 -17.81 -13.41
C LEU A 343 3.28 -19.10 -14.19
N GLY A 344 2.72 -20.09 -13.53
CA GLY A 344 2.34 -21.39 -14.10
C GLY A 344 0.82 -21.65 -14.13
N ASP A 345 -0.02 -20.61 -14.05
CA ASP A 345 -1.47 -20.77 -14.04
C ASP A 345 -1.93 -21.57 -15.27
N GLN A 346 -2.55 -22.72 -15.01
CA GLN A 346 -3.05 -23.66 -16.04
C GLN A 346 -4.27 -23.11 -16.78
N ILE A 347 -4.88 -22.06 -16.26
CA ILE A 347 -5.99 -21.35 -16.86
C ILE A 347 -5.50 -19.94 -17.23
N PRO A 348 -4.62 -19.81 -18.22
CA PRO A 348 -4.22 -18.51 -18.71
C PRO A 348 -5.49 -17.81 -19.18
N GLU A 349 -5.77 -16.61 -18.68
CA GLU A 349 -6.85 -15.77 -19.16
C GLU A 349 -8.20 -15.83 -18.43
N THR A 350 -8.32 -16.51 -17.29
CA THR A 350 -9.32 -16.05 -16.31
C THR A 350 -8.97 -14.63 -15.91
N VAL A 351 -9.97 -13.88 -15.46
CA VAL A 351 -9.75 -12.65 -14.71
C VAL A 351 -8.57 -12.91 -13.75
N GLU A 352 -7.63 -11.98 -13.64
CA GLU A 352 -6.39 -12.18 -12.89
C GLU A 352 -6.65 -12.69 -11.47
N HIS A 353 -6.32 -13.94 -11.20
CA HIS A 353 -6.26 -14.55 -9.87
C HIS A 353 -4.82 -14.62 -9.34
N SER A 354 -3.98 -13.69 -9.81
CA SER A 354 -2.55 -13.61 -9.57
C SER A 354 -2.23 -12.70 -8.40
N ARG A 355 -0.99 -12.27 -8.36
CA ARG A 355 -0.44 -11.29 -7.42
C ARG A 355 -1.31 -10.04 -7.27
N GLY A 356 -1.85 -9.49 -8.35
CA GLY A 356 -2.69 -8.29 -8.31
C GLY A 356 -3.96 -8.51 -7.50
N HIS A 357 -4.62 -9.66 -7.68
CA HIS A 357 -5.77 -10.06 -6.87
C HIS A 357 -5.45 -10.10 -5.38
N SER A 358 -4.42 -10.85 -4.99
CA SER A 358 -4.01 -10.93 -3.58
C SER A 358 -3.66 -9.56 -2.98
N GLN A 359 -3.02 -8.68 -3.75
CA GLN A 359 -2.69 -7.33 -3.30
C GLN A 359 -3.93 -6.47 -3.06
N ARG A 360 -4.92 -6.54 -3.94
CA ARG A 360 -6.20 -5.81 -3.76
C ARG A 360 -6.98 -6.32 -2.55
N LEU A 361 -6.98 -7.64 -2.32
CA LEU A 361 -7.59 -8.21 -1.11
C LEU A 361 -6.91 -7.71 0.17
N LEU A 362 -5.58 -7.61 0.19
CA LEU A 362 -4.82 -7.06 1.32
C LEU A 362 -5.12 -5.57 1.53
N GLU A 363 -5.28 -4.81 0.46
CA GLU A 363 -5.69 -3.41 0.53
C GLU A 363 -7.07 -3.26 1.15
N MET A 364 -8.04 -4.01 0.65
CA MET A 364 -9.40 -4.00 1.20
C MET A 364 -9.42 -4.49 2.66
N ALA A 365 -8.62 -5.50 3.01
CA ALA A 365 -8.47 -5.97 4.39
C ALA A 365 -7.93 -4.86 5.30
N TYR A 366 -6.88 -4.16 4.88
CA TYR A 366 -6.33 -3.03 5.63
C TYR A 366 -7.38 -1.94 5.85
N HIS A 367 -8.10 -1.53 4.80
CA HIS A 367 -9.17 -0.55 4.91
C HIS A 367 -10.28 -1.02 5.85
N LEU A 368 -10.65 -2.30 5.79
CA LEU A 368 -11.66 -2.86 6.70
C LEU A 368 -11.22 -2.74 8.18
N PHE A 369 -9.94 -2.95 8.49
CA PHE A 369 -9.41 -2.77 9.85
C PHE A 369 -9.32 -1.30 10.28
N ILE A 370 -9.21 -0.36 9.35
CA ILE A 370 -9.35 1.08 9.63
C ILE A 370 -10.81 1.42 9.96
N LEU A 371 -11.74 0.92 9.15
CA LEU A 371 -13.18 1.17 9.32
C LEU A 371 -13.73 0.51 10.60
N PHE A 372 -13.22 -0.66 10.96
CA PHE A 372 -13.65 -1.46 12.10
C PHE A 372 -12.43 -1.88 12.96
N PRO A 373 -11.83 -0.95 13.72
CA PRO A 373 -10.58 -1.18 14.44
C PRO A 373 -10.64 -2.33 15.46
N HIS A 374 -11.81 -2.59 16.05
CA HIS A 374 -12.02 -3.70 16.99
C HIS A 374 -11.76 -5.09 16.39
N LEU A 375 -11.87 -5.24 15.06
CA LEU A 375 -11.54 -6.51 14.39
C LEU A 375 -10.10 -6.95 14.62
N LYS A 376 -9.18 -5.97 14.78
CA LYS A 376 -7.77 -6.26 15.11
C LYS A 376 -7.64 -6.96 16.47
N ASP A 377 -8.40 -6.51 17.45
CA ASP A 377 -8.40 -7.10 18.80
C ASP A 377 -9.08 -8.46 18.80
N GLU A 378 -10.11 -8.64 17.98
CA GLU A 378 -10.80 -9.91 17.79
C GLU A 378 -9.92 -10.96 17.12
N LEU A 379 -9.27 -10.64 16.01
CA LEU A 379 -8.41 -11.59 15.30
C LEU A 379 -7.09 -11.85 16.03
N LYS A 380 -6.53 -10.83 16.70
CA LYS A 380 -5.17 -10.87 17.23
C LYS A 380 -4.14 -11.17 16.13
N SER A 381 -2.88 -11.24 16.48
CA SER A 381 -1.79 -11.47 15.52
C SER A 381 -1.90 -12.80 14.78
N GLU A 382 -2.26 -13.86 15.47
CA GLU A 382 -2.30 -15.22 14.92
C GLU A 382 -3.34 -15.36 13.80
N TRP A 383 -4.57 -14.90 14.02
CA TRP A 383 -5.65 -15.02 13.04
C TRP A 383 -5.50 -14.03 11.89
N LEU A 384 -4.90 -12.86 12.14
CA LEU A 384 -4.49 -11.95 11.07
C LEU A 384 -3.41 -12.59 10.19
N TYR A 385 -2.45 -13.31 10.76
CA TYR A 385 -1.47 -14.10 10.03
C TYR A 385 -2.15 -15.13 9.11
N TYR A 386 -3.12 -15.91 9.63
CA TYR A 386 -3.85 -16.89 8.83
C TYR A 386 -4.68 -16.23 7.72
N LEU A 387 -5.29 -15.07 7.97
CA LEU A 387 -6.00 -14.32 6.94
C LEU A 387 -5.06 -13.91 5.80
N ILE A 388 -3.89 -13.36 6.13
CA ILE A 388 -2.89 -12.97 5.11
C ILE A 388 -2.40 -14.19 4.32
N CYS A 389 -2.09 -15.31 4.99
CA CYS A 389 -1.73 -16.54 4.32
C CYS A 389 -2.84 -17.02 3.37
N ALA A 390 -4.09 -17.00 3.84
CA ALA A 390 -5.23 -17.42 3.04
C ALA A 390 -5.47 -16.49 1.84
N ILE A 391 -5.32 -15.18 2.00
CA ILE A 391 -5.40 -14.23 0.88
C ILE A 391 -4.40 -14.58 -0.23
N TRP A 392 -3.19 -14.99 0.11
CA TRP A 392 -2.20 -15.38 -0.88
C TRP A 392 -2.41 -16.78 -1.48
N LEU A 393 -3.01 -17.70 -0.75
CA LEU A 393 -3.01 -19.12 -1.09
C LEU A 393 -4.39 -19.69 -1.46
N HIS A 394 -5.50 -18.95 -1.25
CA HIS A 394 -6.85 -19.52 -1.44
C HIS A 394 -7.13 -19.97 -2.87
N ASP A 395 -6.50 -19.36 -3.86
CA ASP A 395 -6.73 -19.60 -5.28
C ASP A 395 -5.64 -20.42 -5.99
N ILE A 396 -4.59 -20.91 -5.28
CA ILE A 396 -3.51 -21.69 -5.90
C ILE A 396 -4.01 -22.96 -6.59
N GLY A 397 -5.21 -23.41 -6.26
CA GLY A 397 -5.87 -24.54 -6.90
C GLY A 397 -6.11 -24.37 -8.39
N HIS A 398 -6.11 -23.14 -8.90
CA HIS A 398 -6.15 -22.86 -10.33
C HIS A 398 -4.94 -23.45 -11.08
N SER A 399 -3.81 -23.66 -10.41
CA SER A 399 -2.62 -24.28 -10.98
C SER A 399 -2.57 -25.80 -10.81
N ALA A 400 -3.59 -26.40 -10.19
CA ALA A 400 -3.59 -27.83 -9.91
C ALA A 400 -3.73 -28.71 -11.17
N LEU A 401 -2.92 -29.74 -11.25
CA LEU A 401 -3.02 -30.74 -12.32
C LEU A 401 -4.00 -31.84 -12.00
N TYR A 402 -4.08 -32.23 -10.73
CA TYR A 402 -4.86 -33.38 -10.27
C TYR A 402 -5.59 -33.06 -8.98
N TYR A 403 -6.79 -33.62 -8.84
CA TYR A 403 -7.43 -33.81 -7.54
C TYR A 403 -7.20 -35.22 -7.08
N GLU A 404 -6.68 -35.40 -5.88
CA GLU A 404 -6.37 -36.73 -5.33
C GLU A 404 -7.39 -37.14 -4.26
N GLN A 405 -7.97 -38.32 -4.44
CA GLN A 405 -8.85 -38.92 -3.44
C GLN A 405 -8.63 -40.46 -3.36
N ASN A 406 -8.38 -40.98 -2.14
CA ASN A 406 -8.23 -42.41 -1.93
C ASN A 406 -7.24 -43.08 -2.89
N ASN A 407 -6.05 -42.47 -3.10
CA ASN A 407 -5.00 -42.91 -4.02
C ASN A 407 -5.36 -42.89 -5.51
N GLU A 408 -6.49 -42.30 -5.88
CA GLU A 408 -6.85 -42.05 -7.28
C GLU A 408 -6.59 -40.58 -7.63
N LYS A 409 -6.12 -40.32 -8.85
CA LYS A 409 -5.85 -38.99 -9.38
C LYS A 409 -6.85 -38.66 -10.48
N ILE A 410 -7.66 -37.62 -10.28
CA ILE A 410 -8.52 -37.07 -11.32
C ILE A 410 -7.74 -35.98 -12.04
N PRO A 411 -7.47 -36.10 -13.35
CA PRO A 411 -6.69 -35.13 -14.12
C PRO A 411 -7.53 -33.87 -14.43
N VAL A 412 -7.70 -33.00 -13.44
CA VAL A 412 -8.55 -31.79 -13.56
C VAL A 412 -8.02 -30.80 -14.59
N TYR A 413 -6.72 -30.81 -14.90
CA TYR A 413 -6.10 -29.95 -15.92
C TYR A 413 -6.70 -30.17 -17.33
N LEU A 414 -7.34 -31.29 -17.57
CA LEU A 414 -8.06 -31.57 -18.84
C LEU A 414 -9.37 -30.81 -18.95
N MET A 415 -9.94 -30.39 -17.82
CA MET A 415 -11.29 -29.81 -17.71
C MET A 415 -11.21 -28.45 -17.03
N PRO A 416 -10.93 -27.34 -17.76
CA PRO A 416 -10.87 -26.00 -17.19
C PRO A 416 -12.07 -25.59 -16.35
N SER A 417 -13.30 -25.94 -16.76
CA SER A 417 -14.51 -25.66 -15.98
C SER A 417 -14.49 -26.37 -14.62
N LEU A 418 -13.97 -27.61 -14.58
CA LEU A 418 -13.83 -28.37 -13.34
C LEU A 418 -12.78 -27.74 -12.41
N VAL A 419 -11.64 -27.28 -12.94
CA VAL A 419 -10.65 -26.54 -12.16
C VAL A 419 -11.29 -25.28 -11.55
N ARG A 420 -12.03 -24.52 -12.36
CA ARG A 420 -12.74 -23.31 -11.90
C ARG A 420 -13.76 -23.60 -10.78
N ASP A 421 -14.49 -24.69 -10.88
CA ASP A 421 -15.49 -25.04 -9.89
C ASP A 421 -14.89 -25.64 -8.60
N TRP A 422 -13.74 -26.31 -8.72
CA TRP A 422 -13.09 -27.03 -7.61
C TRP A 422 -11.83 -26.36 -7.07
N HIS A 423 -11.42 -25.15 -7.58
CA HIS A 423 -10.17 -24.54 -7.15
C HIS A 423 -10.02 -24.44 -5.63
N HIS A 424 -11.11 -24.20 -4.90
CA HIS A 424 -11.11 -24.17 -3.44
C HIS A 424 -10.75 -25.52 -2.78
N LEU A 425 -11.23 -26.65 -3.35
CA LEU A 425 -10.83 -27.99 -2.92
C LEU A 425 -9.37 -28.31 -3.31
N LEU A 426 -9.00 -27.88 -4.52
CA LEU A 426 -7.66 -28.04 -5.05
C LEU A 426 -6.64 -27.21 -4.28
N SER A 427 -6.97 -25.96 -3.93
CA SER A 427 -6.13 -25.10 -3.09
C SER A 427 -5.90 -25.72 -1.72
N ALA A 428 -6.96 -26.19 -1.07
CA ALA A 428 -6.83 -26.87 0.23
C ALA A 428 -5.87 -28.06 0.13
N GLN A 429 -6.01 -28.89 -0.90
CA GLN A 429 -5.17 -30.06 -1.10
C GLN A 429 -3.70 -29.69 -1.38
N LEU A 430 -3.46 -28.66 -2.19
CA LEU A 430 -2.12 -28.16 -2.46
C LEU A 430 -1.45 -27.57 -1.20
N ILE A 431 -2.19 -26.84 -0.39
CA ILE A 431 -1.69 -26.28 0.89
C ILE A 431 -1.32 -27.38 1.86
N GLU A 432 -2.19 -28.39 2.01
CA GLU A 432 -1.94 -29.52 2.93
C GLU A 432 -0.71 -30.34 2.54
N LYS A 433 -0.52 -30.59 1.25
CA LYS A 433 0.53 -31.49 0.74
C LYS A 433 1.82 -30.76 0.36
N GLY A 434 1.73 -29.49 0.01
CA GLY A 434 2.86 -28.71 -0.49
C GLY A 434 3.69 -28.06 0.63
N ASP A 435 4.76 -27.40 0.23
CA ASP A 435 5.70 -26.70 1.11
C ASP A 435 5.44 -25.19 1.19
N TYR A 436 4.20 -24.76 0.92
CA TYR A 436 3.80 -23.35 1.00
C TYR A 436 3.90 -22.79 2.42
N LEU A 437 3.60 -23.62 3.41
CA LEU A 437 3.72 -23.35 4.84
C LEU A 437 4.56 -24.45 5.47
N GLN A 438 5.29 -24.13 6.55
CA GLN A 438 6.16 -25.10 7.23
C GLN A 438 5.42 -25.85 8.36
N ASP A 439 4.64 -25.10 9.12
CA ASP A 439 3.94 -25.59 10.29
C ASP A 439 2.69 -26.38 9.91
N ALA A 440 2.50 -27.56 10.52
CA ALA A 440 1.36 -28.43 10.24
C ALA A 440 0.02 -27.79 10.64
N ASN A 441 0.01 -27.02 11.74
CA ASN A 441 -1.18 -26.32 12.19
C ASN A 441 -1.52 -25.15 11.24
N ASP A 442 -0.50 -24.40 10.77
CA ASP A 442 -0.68 -23.36 9.79
C ASP A 442 -1.26 -23.95 8.48
N LYS A 443 -0.73 -25.08 8.00
CA LYS A 443 -1.27 -25.82 6.84
C LYS A 443 -2.73 -26.18 7.03
N GLN A 444 -3.07 -26.76 8.18
CA GLN A 444 -4.44 -27.18 8.48
C GLN A 444 -5.43 -26.00 8.48
N ILE A 445 -5.08 -24.90 9.15
CA ILE A 445 -5.97 -23.74 9.24
C ILE A 445 -6.11 -23.05 7.89
N VAL A 446 -5.02 -22.79 7.20
CA VAL A 446 -5.04 -22.08 5.91
C VAL A 446 -5.71 -22.93 4.82
N SER A 447 -5.54 -24.26 4.83
CA SER A 447 -6.26 -25.15 3.91
C SER A 447 -7.77 -25.13 4.15
N LEU A 448 -8.22 -25.05 5.39
CA LEU A 448 -9.63 -24.89 5.73
C LEU A 448 -10.16 -23.54 5.23
N LEU A 449 -9.45 -22.44 5.44
CA LEU A 449 -9.83 -21.13 4.92
C LEU A 449 -9.96 -21.16 3.40
N ALA A 450 -8.96 -21.73 2.71
CA ALA A 450 -8.99 -21.89 1.25
C ALA A 450 -10.12 -22.81 0.80
N LYS A 451 -10.43 -23.89 1.53
CA LYS A 451 -11.53 -24.80 1.20
C LYS A 451 -12.89 -24.14 1.29
N TYR A 452 -13.10 -23.30 2.30
CA TYR A 452 -14.41 -22.73 2.62
C TYR A 452 -14.58 -21.29 2.15
N HIS A 453 -13.66 -20.71 1.33
CA HIS A 453 -13.80 -19.35 0.84
C HIS A 453 -14.93 -19.16 -0.18
N ARG A 454 -15.45 -20.21 -0.80
CA ARG A 454 -16.55 -20.17 -1.77
C ARG A 454 -17.90 -20.43 -1.11
N LYS A 455 -18.98 -19.75 -1.59
CA LYS A 455 -20.34 -19.97 -1.07
C LYS A 455 -20.88 -21.38 -1.28
N ALA A 456 -20.32 -22.12 -2.22
CA ALA A 456 -20.63 -23.54 -2.41
C ALA A 456 -20.31 -24.39 -1.17
N MET A 457 -19.42 -23.89 -0.28
CA MET A 457 -19.06 -24.53 0.98
C MET A 457 -19.71 -23.78 2.15
N LYS A 458 -20.56 -24.43 2.92
CA LYS A 458 -21.32 -23.77 4.00
C LYS A 458 -20.45 -23.51 5.23
N LEU A 459 -20.54 -22.30 5.78
CA LEU A 459 -19.82 -21.94 7.02
C LEU A 459 -20.56 -22.38 8.27
N LYS A 460 -21.89 -22.23 8.31
CA LYS A 460 -22.76 -22.61 9.42
C LYS A 460 -23.80 -23.65 9.00
N GLY A 461 -24.36 -24.35 9.97
CA GLY A 461 -25.41 -25.34 9.78
C GLY A 461 -24.92 -26.78 9.92
N GLY A 462 -25.62 -27.70 9.26
CA GLY A 462 -25.29 -29.12 9.26
C GLY A 462 -24.28 -29.54 8.22
N ASN A 463 -24.22 -30.86 7.98
CA ASN A 463 -23.58 -31.35 6.78
C ASN A 463 -24.40 -30.91 5.56
N PHE A 464 -23.72 -30.75 4.45
CA PHE A 464 -24.33 -30.32 3.20
C PHE A 464 -23.77 -31.12 2.03
N GLU A 465 -24.59 -31.28 0.98
CA GLU A 465 -24.13 -31.88 -0.27
C GLU A 465 -23.50 -30.81 -1.17
N PHE A 466 -22.30 -31.11 -1.67
CA PHE A 466 -21.63 -30.24 -2.62
C PHE A 466 -22.22 -30.43 -4.01
N GLN A 467 -23.01 -29.48 -4.48
CA GLN A 467 -23.83 -29.61 -5.71
C GLN A 467 -23.00 -29.81 -6.98
N LYS A 468 -21.76 -29.32 -7.02
CA LYS A 468 -20.89 -29.43 -8.18
C LYS A 468 -19.87 -30.56 -8.06
N ASP A 469 -20.25 -31.68 -7.45
CA ASP A 469 -19.41 -32.87 -7.34
C ASP A 469 -19.33 -33.65 -8.65
N TYR A 470 -20.30 -33.43 -9.56
CA TYR A 470 -20.45 -34.07 -10.85
C TYR A 470 -20.39 -35.61 -10.80
N GLY A 471 -20.57 -36.21 -9.63
CA GLY A 471 -20.40 -37.63 -9.39
C GLY A 471 -18.95 -38.11 -9.45
N LEU A 472 -18.00 -37.21 -9.41
CA LEU A 472 -16.56 -37.49 -9.38
C LEU A 472 -16.00 -37.62 -7.96
N LEU A 473 -16.62 -36.96 -6.99
CA LEU A 473 -16.18 -37.02 -5.60
C LEU A 473 -16.77 -38.26 -4.90
N LYS A 474 -15.92 -38.94 -4.14
CA LYS A 474 -16.37 -40.09 -3.31
C LYS A 474 -17.08 -39.63 -2.03
N VAL A 475 -16.75 -38.44 -1.55
CA VAL A 475 -17.39 -37.79 -0.41
C VAL A 475 -18.49 -36.89 -0.95
N LYS A 476 -19.75 -37.22 -0.69
CA LYS A 476 -20.91 -36.44 -1.14
C LYS A 476 -21.32 -35.36 -0.15
N GLU A 477 -21.18 -35.65 1.14
CA GLU A 477 -21.53 -34.74 2.20
C GLU A 477 -20.27 -34.13 2.84
N PHE A 478 -20.24 -32.81 2.95
CA PHE A 478 -19.21 -32.05 3.64
C PHE A 478 -19.80 -31.48 4.94
N PRO A 479 -19.04 -31.49 6.05
CA PRO A 479 -19.44 -30.76 7.24
C PRO A 479 -19.37 -29.25 6.96
N SER A 480 -20.26 -28.45 7.57
CA SER A 480 -20.04 -27.00 7.64
C SER A 480 -18.76 -26.68 8.41
N LEU A 481 -18.17 -25.50 8.15
CA LEU A 481 -16.94 -25.08 8.83
C LEU A 481 -17.10 -25.05 10.37
N GLU A 482 -18.25 -24.65 10.86
CA GLU A 482 -18.63 -24.62 12.26
C GLU A 482 -18.48 -25.99 12.96
N LYS A 483 -18.72 -27.09 12.24
CA LYS A 483 -18.57 -28.45 12.77
C LYS A 483 -17.15 -28.95 12.83
N ILE A 484 -16.23 -28.26 12.17
CA ILE A 484 -14.80 -28.59 12.21
C ILE A 484 -14.21 -27.95 13.47
N ASN A 485 -13.95 -28.77 14.46
CA ASN A 485 -13.62 -28.38 15.84
C ASN A 485 -12.17 -27.81 15.98
N VAL A 486 -11.86 -26.76 15.19
CA VAL A 486 -10.58 -26.02 15.20
C VAL A 486 -10.87 -24.57 15.51
N ASN A 487 -10.73 -24.14 16.77
CA ASN A 487 -10.87 -22.73 17.21
C ASN A 487 -12.12 -22.00 16.66
N GLY A 488 -13.24 -22.67 16.62
CA GLY A 488 -14.59 -22.38 16.11
C GLY A 488 -14.90 -20.96 15.61
N GLU A 489 -15.06 -19.98 16.52
CA GLU A 489 -15.52 -18.63 16.16
C GLU A 489 -14.51 -17.82 15.35
N LYS A 490 -13.21 -17.94 15.67
CA LYS A 490 -12.16 -17.18 14.96
C LYS A 490 -11.92 -17.70 13.55
N LEU A 491 -12.00 -19.01 13.35
CA LEU A 491 -11.95 -19.62 12.03
C LEU A 491 -13.12 -19.17 11.15
N LEU A 492 -14.33 -19.13 11.73
CA LEU A 492 -15.53 -18.63 11.03
C LEU A 492 -15.40 -17.15 10.64
N LEU A 493 -14.97 -16.30 11.58
CA LEU A 493 -14.75 -14.88 11.30
C LEU A 493 -13.71 -14.69 10.19
N THR A 494 -12.56 -15.36 10.31
CA THR A 494 -11.48 -15.23 9.32
C THR A 494 -11.92 -15.68 7.93
N CYS A 495 -12.69 -16.77 7.85
CA CYS A 495 -13.24 -17.25 6.58
C CYS A 495 -14.29 -16.29 6.02
N ALA A 496 -15.18 -15.76 6.86
CA ALA A 496 -16.18 -14.76 6.45
C ALA A 496 -15.54 -13.49 5.91
N LEU A 497 -14.45 -13.00 6.57
CA LEU A 497 -13.68 -11.88 6.07
C LEU A 497 -13.02 -12.17 4.71
N LEU A 498 -12.39 -13.35 4.55
CA LEU A 498 -11.81 -13.74 3.27
C LEU A 498 -12.87 -13.76 2.16
N ARG A 499 -14.07 -14.32 2.42
CA ARG A 499 -15.19 -14.34 1.46
C ARG A 499 -15.67 -12.94 1.09
N LEU A 500 -15.80 -12.05 2.07
CA LEU A 500 -16.18 -10.66 1.83
C LEU A 500 -15.20 -9.98 0.90
N LEU A 501 -13.90 -10.11 1.21
CA LEU A 501 -12.83 -9.48 0.43
C LEU A 501 -12.78 -10.02 -1.00
N ASP A 502 -12.85 -11.34 -1.17
CA ASP A 502 -12.83 -12.00 -2.47
C ASP A 502 -14.05 -11.62 -3.32
N ALA A 503 -15.23 -11.56 -2.73
CA ALA A 503 -16.45 -11.12 -3.42
C ALA A 503 -16.40 -9.66 -3.89
N CYS A 504 -15.65 -8.81 -3.21
CA CYS A 504 -15.49 -7.39 -3.56
C CYS A 504 -14.43 -7.14 -4.64
N ASP A 505 -13.56 -8.10 -4.96
CA ASP A 505 -12.50 -7.90 -5.97
C ASP A 505 -12.99 -8.18 -7.39
N VAL A 506 -13.79 -7.27 -7.91
CA VAL A 506 -14.42 -7.33 -9.23
C VAL A 506 -13.99 -6.19 -10.17
N GLN A 507 -12.85 -5.58 -9.93
CA GLN A 507 -12.42 -4.37 -10.66
C GLN A 507 -11.76 -4.65 -12.00
N ALA A 508 -11.80 -3.63 -12.88
CA ALA A 508 -11.25 -3.64 -14.22
C ALA A 508 -9.70 -3.68 -14.30
N ASP A 509 -8.99 -3.46 -13.21
CA ASP A 509 -7.54 -3.68 -13.12
C ASP A 509 -7.13 -5.13 -13.46
N ARG A 510 -8.13 -6.02 -13.39
CA ARG A 510 -8.07 -7.35 -13.96
C ARG A 510 -8.04 -7.35 -15.49
N VAL A 511 -8.29 -6.17 -16.12
CA VAL A 511 -8.39 -5.98 -17.57
C VAL A 511 -7.52 -4.79 -17.96
N VAL A 512 -6.36 -5.07 -18.50
CA VAL A 512 -5.40 -4.08 -18.98
C VAL A 512 -5.93 -3.41 -20.27
N SER A 513 -5.76 -2.13 -20.48
CA SER A 513 -6.14 -1.23 -21.59
C SER A 513 -7.12 -1.73 -22.68
N GLU A 514 -7.90 -0.81 -23.30
CA GLU A 514 -8.88 -1.12 -24.35
C GLU A 514 -8.28 -1.85 -25.56
N GLU A 515 -7.02 -1.55 -25.91
CA GLU A 515 -6.33 -2.21 -27.02
C GLU A 515 -5.97 -3.66 -26.68
N TYR A 516 -5.52 -3.94 -25.48
CA TYR A 516 -5.27 -5.29 -24.99
C TYR A 516 -6.58 -6.09 -24.87
N ARG A 517 -7.68 -5.44 -24.48
CA ARG A 517 -9.02 -6.03 -24.43
C ARG A 517 -9.45 -6.54 -25.80
N LYS A 518 -9.34 -5.72 -26.86
CA LYS A 518 -9.67 -6.12 -28.23
C LYS A 518 -8.81 -7.28 -28.74
N GLN A 519 -7.52 -7.25 -28.45
CA GLN A 519 -6.61 -8.35 -28.81
C GLN A 519 -6.99 -9.63 -28.10
N ARG A 520 -7.36 -9.56 -26.83
CA ARG A 520 -7.77 -10.70 -26.01
C ARG A 520 -9.11 -11.28 -26.46
N GLU A 521 -10.10 -10.45 -26.74
CA GLU A 521 -11.37 -10.88 -27.33
C GLU A 521 -11.16 -11.64 -28.64
N ASN A 522 -10.35 -11.10 -29.53
CA ASN A 522 -10.03 -11.73 -30.80
C ASN A 522 -9.30 -13.07 -30.60
N ARG A 523 -8.37 -13.14 -29.67
CA ARG A 523 -7.65 -14.37 -29.33
C ARG A 523 -8.60 -15.41 -28.73
N THR A 524 -9.45 -15.03 -27.81
CA THR A 524 -10.44 -15.92 -27.18
C THR A 524 -11.37 -16.52 -28.22
N LYS A 525 -11.88 -15.70 -29.16
CA LYS A 525 -12.70 -16.17 -30.27
C LYS A 525 -11.95 -17.15 -31.16
N TYR A 526 -10.69 -16.83 -31.52
CA TYR A 526 -9.86 -17.70 -32.34
C TYR A 526 -9.60 -19.05 -31.64
N GLU A 527 -9.27 -19.06 -30.37
CA GLU A 527 -9.02 -20.28 -29.60
C GLU A 527 -10.30 -21.10 -29.43
N MET A 528 -11.44 -20.47 -29.23
CA MET A 528 -12.76 -21.14 -29.16
C MET A 528 -13.05 -21.86 -30.49
N GLU A 529 -12.91 -21.18 -31.64
CA GLU A 529 -13.12 -21.77 -32.94
C GLU A 529 -12.08 -22.89 -33.26
N PHE A 530 -10.85 -22.71 -32.81
CA PHE A 530 -9.82 -23.74 -32.95
C PHE A 530 -10.19 -25.00 -32.16
N TYR A 531 -10.55 -24.90 -30.88
CA TYR A 531 -10.95 -26.07 -30.10
C TYR A 531 -12.24 -26.72 -30.65
N TYR A 532 -13.19 -25.91 -31.11
CA TYR A 532 -14.40 -26.41 -31.73
C TYR A 532 -14.09 -27.22 -32.99
N SER A 533 -13.23 -26.72 -33.87
CA SER A 533 -12.82 -27.44 -35.09
C SER A 533 -12.09 -28.75 -34.78
N GLN A 534 -11.22 -28.75 -33.75
CA GLN A 534 -10.56 -29.97 -33.29
C GLN A 534 -11.55 -31.01 -32.75
N PHE A 535 -12.54 -30.55 -31.98
CA PHE A 535 -13.62 -31.41 -31.50
C PHE A 535 -14.38 -32.09 -32.64
N ILE A 536 -14.82 -31.31 -33.63
CA ILE A 536 -15.54 -31.85 -34.82
C ILE A 536 -14.68 -32.83 -35.63
N GLU A 537 -13.41 -32.51 -35.83
CA GLU A 537 -12.48 -33.37 -36.55
C GLU A 537 -12.25 -34.70 -35.84
N LEU A 538 -11.98 -34.66 -34.54
CA LEU A 538 -11.78 -35.86 -33.73
C LEU A 538 -13.06 -36.72 -33.68
N LYS A 539 -14.23 -36.10 -33.47
CA LYS A 539 -15.53 -36.78 -33.47
C LYS A 539 -15.76 -37.53 -34.77
N LYS A 540 -15.48 -36.92 -35.95
CA LYS A 540 -15.60 -37.55 -37.25
C LYS A 540 -14.67 -38.76 -37.38
N LYS A 541 -13.40 -38.63 -36.92
CA LYS A 541 -12.40 -39.72 -36.99
C LYS A 541 -12.82 -40.97 -36.21
N ILE A 542 -13.51 -40.79 -35.06
CA ILE A 542 -13.87 -41.91 -34.18
C ILE A 542 -15.30 -42.39 -34.34
N ALA A 543 -16.11 -41.74 -35.16
CA ALA A 543 -17.56 -41.99 -35.27
C ALA A 543 -17.89 -43.49 -35.55
N SER A 544 -17.08 -44.17 -36.35
CA SER A 544 -17.27 -45.61 -36.67
C SER A 544 -16.93 -46.55 -35.48
N SER A 545 -16.18 -46.08 -34.49
CA SER A 545 -15.78 -46.88 -33.33
C SER A 545 -16.62 -46.63 -32.09
N LEU A 546 -17.57 -45.70 -32.14
CA LEU A 546 -18.43 -45.32 -31.01
C LEU A 546 -19.64 -46.27 -30.86
N THR A 547 -20.03 -46.54 -29.61
CA THR A 547 -21.30 -47.19 -29.32
C THR A 547 -22.47 -46.24 -29.66
N GLY A 548 -23.67 -46.79 -29.90
CA GLY A 548 -24.86 -45.97 -30.18
C GLY A 548 -25.16 -44.96 -29.04
N ASN A 549 -24.85 -45.33 -27.81
CA ASN A 549 -25.06 -44.46 -26.63
C ASN A 549 -24.03 -43.35 -26.57
N ASP A 550 -22.76 -43.65 -26.83
CA ASP A 550 -21.68 -42.66 -26.83
C ASP A 550 -21.89 -41.62 -27.93
N ASN A 551 -22.33 -42.08 -29.11
CA ASN A 551 -22.58 -41.22 -30.26
C ASN A 551 -23.76 -40.28 -29.96
N ARG A 552 -24.82 -40.77 -29.26
CA ARG A 552 -25.95 -39.93 -28.83
C ARG A 552 -25.49 -38.84 -27.84
N LYS A 553 -24.73 -39.21 -26.80
CA LYS A 553 -24.21 -38.25 -25.83
C LYS A 553 -23.31 -37.17 -26.45
N LEU A 554 -22.46 -37.57 -27.41
CA LEU A 554 -21.61 -36.63 -28.16
C LEU A 554 -22.41 -35.68 -29.05
N ASN A 555 -23.52 -36.13 -29.63
CA ASN A 555 -24.44 -35.28 -30.41
C ASN A 555 -25.17 -34.29 -29.54
N GLU A 556 -25.61 -34.72 -28.36
CA GLU A 556 -26.24 -33.85 -27.34
C GLU A 556 -25.23 -32.79 -26.87
N LEU A 557 -23.97 -33.17 -26.55
CA LEU A 557 -22.92 -32.24 -26.16
C LEU A 557 -22.59 -31.23 -27.29
N GLU A 558 -22.44 -31.70 -28.54
CA GLU A 558 -22.15 -30.80 -29.67
C GLU A 558 -23.27 -29.77 -29.83
N LYS A 559 -24.54 -30.19 -29.72
CA LYS A 559 -25.70 -29.30 -29.81
C LYS A 559 -25.70 -28.28 -28.67
N ALA A 560 -25.52 -28.72 -27.43
CA ALA A 560 -25.53 -27.82 -26.26
C ALA A 560 -24.34 -26.82 -26.33
N MET A 561 -23.17 -27.30 -26.75
CA MET A 561 -21.97 -26.46 -26.93
C MET A 561 -22.18 -25.40 -28.03
N GLU A 562 -22.84 -25.79 -29.17
CA GLU A 562 -23.14 -24.88 -30.27
C GLU A 562 -24.19 -23.85 -29.89
N GLU A 563 -25.24 -24.24 -29.16
CA GLU A 563 -26.25 -23.33 -28.62
C GLU A 563 -25.63 -22.32 -27.66
N PHE A 564 -24.78 -22.76 -26.73
CA PHE A 564 -24.10 -21.88 -25.78
C PHE A 564 -23.10 -20.96 -26.49
N LYS A 565 -22.30 -21.47 -27.45
CA LYS A 565 -21.34 -20.69 -28.22
C LYS A 565 -22.02 -19.51 -28.94
N ASN A 566 -23.25 -19.71 -29.46
CA ASN A 566 -23.97 -18.72 -30.23
C ASN A 566 -24.91 -17.84 -29.36
N ALA A 567 -25.14 -18.18 -28.10
CA ALA A 567 -26.00 -17.41 -27.20
C ALA A 567 -25.41 -16.02 -26.90
N GLN A 568 -26.26 -15.02 -26.76
CA GLN A 568 -25.84 -13.69 -26.35
C GLN A 568 -25.69 -13.64 -24.82
N PRO A 569 -24.66 -12.96 -24.27
CA PRO A 569 -24.46 -12.82 -22.82
C PRO A 569 -25.62 -12.21 -22.06
N SER A 570 -26.43 -11.36 -22.72
CA SER A 570 -27.63 -10.73 -22.19
C SER A 570 -28.86 -11.63 -22.16
N GLU A 571 -28.82 -12.83 -22.73
CA GLU A 571 -29.94 -13.73 -22.75
C GLU A 571 -30.20 -14.33 -21.38
N LEU A 572 -31.49 -14.39 -20.99
CA LEU A 572 -31.93 -14.89 -19.68
C LEU A 572 -31.53 -16.35 -19.42
N ASN A 573 -31.34 -17.13 -20.49
CA ASN A 573 -30.98 -18.55 -20.44
C ASN A 573 -29.48 -18.81 -20.56
N PHE A 574 -28.61 -17.76 -20.74
CA PHE A 574 -27.19 -17.92 -20.97
C PHE A 574 -26.49 -18.82 -19.94
N LYS A 575 -26.76 -18.55 -18.64
CA LYS A 575 -26.19 -19.37 -17.54
C LYS A 575 -26.73 -20.82 -17.55
N ASN A 576 -27.96 -21.05 -17.98
CA ASN A 576 -28.51 -22.38 -18.06
C ASN A 576 -27.86 -23.18 -19.20
N LEU A 577 -27.69 -22.57 -20.38
CA LEU A 577 -26.99 -23.19 -21.52
C LEU A 577 -25.55 -23.52 -21.17
N GLN A 578 -24.85 -22.61 -20.46
CA GLN A 578 -23.51 -22.86 -19.94
C GLN A 578 -23.49 -24.09 -19.03
N SER A 579 -24.37 -24.13 -18.02
CA SER A 579 -24.43 -25.22 -17.04
C SER A 579 -24.76 -26.58 -17.69
N GLU A 580 -25.66 -26.60 -18.66
CA GLU A 580 -26.01 -27.81 -19.41
C GLU A 580 -24.85 -28.35 -20.21
N ALA A 581 -24.15 -27.47 -20.97
CA ALA A 581 -22.99 -27.84 -21.77
C ALA A 581 -21.79 -28.32 -20.88
N GLU A 582 -21.51 -27.61 -19.78
CA GLU A 582 -20.48 -28.01 -18.81
C GLU A 582 -20.79 -29.39 -18.21
N GLN A 583 -22.02 -29.63 -17.79
CA GLN A 583 -22.42 -30.88 -17.18
C GLN A 583 -22.27 -32.06 -18.16
N LEU A 584 -22.73 -31.92 -19.41
CA LEU A 584 -22.58 -32.95 -20.43
C LEU A 584 -21.10 -33.28 -20.73
N ALA A 585 -20.24 -32.25 -20.85
CA ALA A 585 -18.83 -32.46 -21.05
C ALA A 585 -18.19 -33.23 -19.87
N ILE A 586 -18.51 -32.85 -18.64
CA ILE A 586 -17.96 -33.48 -17.43
C ILE A 586 -18.51 -34.90 -17.24
N GLU A 587 -19.78 -35.18 -17.59
CA GLU A 587 -20.33 -36.52 -17.56
C GLU A 587 -19.62 -37.48 -18.54
N ILE A 588 -19.37 -37.05 -19.76
CA ILE A 588 -18.61 -37.84 -20.74
C ILE A 588 -17.18 -38.07 -20.25
N PHE A 589 -16.54 -37.04 -19.74
CA PHE A 589 -15.22 -37.15 -19.12
C PHE A 589 -15.21 -38.18 -17.98
N ARG A 590 -16.12 -38.06 -17.01
CA ARG A 590 -16.24 -38.96 -15.86
C ARG A 590 -16.44 -40.42 -16.29
N ASP A 591 -17.43 -40.67 -17.15
CA ASP A 591 -17.83 -42.00 -17.55
C ASP A 591 -16.73 -42.73 -18.35
N ASN A 592 -15.82 -41.99 -18.95
CA ASN A 592 -14.76 -42.51 -19.86
C ASN A 592 -13.35 -42.38 -19.29
N LEU A 593 -13.14 -41.77 -18.14
CA LEU A 593 -11.82 -41.46 -17.56
C LEU A 593 -10.87 -42.67 -17.52
N LYS A 594 -11.40 -43.88 -17.28
CA LYS A 594 -10.63 -45.14 -17.23
C LYS A 594 -10.91 -46.07 -18.42
N LYS A 595 -11.81 -45.71 -19.35
CA LYS A 595 -12.33 -46.60 -20.37
C LYS A 595 -11.91 -46.21 -21.79
N ASN A 596 -12.05 -44.94 -22.14
CA ASN A 596 -11.85 -44.46 -23.49
C ASN A 596 -11.18 -43.10 -23.53
N ARG A 597 -9.87 -43.08 -23.79
CA ARG A 597 -9.05 -41.86 -23.85
C ARG A 597 -9.55 -40.86 -24.91
N LEU A 598 -10.07 -41.33 -26.05
CA LEU A 598 -10.55 -40.42 -27.09
C LEU A 598 -11.83 -39.68 -26.69
N LEU A 599 -12.72 -40.32 -25.95
CA LEU A 599 -13.89 -39.67 -25.40
C LEU A 599 -13.50 -38.66 -24.31
N VAL A 600 -12.49 -38.93 -23.48
CA VAL A 600 -11.90 -37.99 -22.55
C VAL A 600 -11.35 -36.75 -23.25
N GLU A 601 -10.64 -36.96 -24.38
CA GLU A 601 -10.07 -35.89 -25.20
C GLU A 601 -11.18 -35.03 -25.85
N LEU A 602 -12.25 -35.64 -26.36
CA LEU A 602 -13.42 -34.92 -26.88
C LEU A 602 -14.12 -34.08 -25.78
N ALA A 603 -14.31 -34.66 -24.62
CA ALA A 603 -14.88 -33.92 -23.50
C ALA A 603 -14.01 -32.74 -23.10
N SER A 604 -12.70 -32.92 -23.06
CA SER A 604 -11.72 -31.83 -22.79
C SER A 604 -11.77 -30.71 -23.85
N LEU A 605 -11.86 -31.07 -25.13
CA LEU A 605 -11.98 -30.08 -26.22
C LEU A 605 -13.27 -29.29 -26.12
N ALA A 606 -14.40 -29.97 -25.83
CA ALA A 606 -15.70 -29.33 -25.64
C ALA A 606 -15.67 -28.38 -24.42
N ASP A 607 -15.11 -28.84 -23.30
CA ASP A 607 -15.00 -28.00 -22.08
C ASP A 607 -14.15 -26.76 -22.31
N LYS A 608 -13.07 -26.85 -23.10
CA LYS A 608 -12.27 -25.70 -23.51
C LYS A 608 -13.08 -24.67 -24.31
N VAL A 609 -13.93 -25.12 -25.23
CA VAL A 609 -14.83 -24.21 -25.98
C VAL A 609 -15.79 -23.50 -25.04
N ILE A 610 -16.46 -24.26 -24.16
CA ILE A 610 -17.42 -23.74 -23.18
C ILE A 610 -16.73 -22.75 -22.23
N PHE A 611 -15.55 -23.12 -21.74
CA PHE A 611 -14.78 -22.30 -20.83
C PHE A 611 -14.33 -20.98 -21.47
N LYS A 612 -13.90 -21.00 -22.75
CA LYS A 612 -13.53 -19.76 -23.47
C LYS A 612 -14.73 -18.83 -23.64
N ARG A 613 -15.92 -19.37 -23.91
CA ARG A 613 -17.15 -18.58 -24.00
C ARG A 613 -17.53 -17.96 -22.65
N ARG A 614 -17.39 -18.70 -21.57
CA ARG A 614 -17.59 -18.21 -20.20
C ARG A 614 -16.60 -17.07 -19.86
N GLN A 615 -15.33 -17.21 -20.20
CA GLN A 615 -14.31 -16.19 -19.99
C GLN A 615 -14.66 -14.86 -20.69
N GLU A 616 -15.17 -14.92 -21.91
CA GLU A 616 -15.65 -13.73 -22.62
C GLU A 616 -16.74 -12.99 -21.84
N TYR A 617 -17.66 -13.72 -21.24
CA TYR A 617 -18.72 -13.15 -20.41
C TYR A 617 -18.19 -12.54 -19.10
N ASP A 618 -17.41 -13.30 -18.34
CA ASP A 618 -16.82 -12.81 -17.07
C ASP A 618 -15.97 -11.55 -17.31
N PHE A 619 -15.24 -11.52 -18.41
CA PHE A 619 -14.44 -10.38 -18.82
C PHE A 619 -15.27 -9.12 -19.10
N LEU A 620 -16.43 -9.27 -19.79
CA LEU A 620 -17.35 -8.15 -20.04
C LEU A 620 -17.92 -7.59 -18.75
N LEU A 621 -18.27 -8.43 -17.78
CA LEU A 621 -18.81 -8.00 -16.49
C LEU A 621 -17.80 -7.15 -15.71
N HIS A 622 -16.53 -7.56 -15.68
CA HIS A 622 -15.50 -6.83 -14.93
C HIS A 622 -15.00 -5.57 -15.63
N SER A 623 -15.08 -5.49 -16.95
CA SER A 623 -14.53 -4.37 -17.73
C SER A 623 -15.22 -3.03 -17.48
N GLY A 624 -16.43 -3.04 -16.96
CA GLY A 624 -17.20 -1.82 -16.64
C GLY A 624 -16.94 -1.24 -15.24
N ILE A 625 -16.05 -1.84 -14.45
CA ILE A 625 -15.81 -1.46 -13.06
C ILE A 625 -14.37 -0.96 -12.90
N ASP A 626 -14.18 0.34 -12.65
CA ASP A 626 -12.85 0.90 -12.46
C ASP A 626 -12.29 0.58 -11.07
N LEU A 627 -13.12 0.66 -10.03
CA LEU A 627 -12.68 0.48 -8.65
C LEU A 627 -13.84 -0.04 -7.78
N VAL A 628 -13.51 -0.89 -6.81
CA VAL A 628 -14.39 -1.20 -5.68
C VAL A 628 -13.64 -0.88 -4.38
N TYR A 629 -14.30 -0.15 -3.49
CA TYR A 629 -13.72 0.15 -2.19
C TYR A 629 -14.74 0.05 -1.06
N LEU A 630 -14.22 -0.17 0.15
CA LEU A 630 -15.02 -0.29 1.36
C LEU A 630 -15.10 1.05 2.08
N GLY A 631 -16.25 1.38 2.62
CA GLY A 631 -16.47 2.57 3.42
C GLY A 631 -17.51 2.34 4.53
N LYS A 632 -17.87 3.41 5.24
CA LYS A 632 -18.95 3.39 6.23
C LYS A 632 -20.08 4.31 5.84
N LYS A 633 -21.30 3.86 6.10
CA LYS A 633 -22.51 4.67 6.05
C LYS A 633 -23.40 4.28 7.23
N ASP A 634 -23.79 5.26 8.03
CA ASP A 634 -24.58 5.06 9.25
C ASP A 634 -23.99 3.98 10.18
N ASP A 635 -22.65 4.05 10.40
CA ASP A 635 -21.82 3.10 11.15
C ASP A 635 -21.75 1.66 10.61
N ASN A 636 -22.47 1.35 9.53
CA ASN A 636 -22.44 0.06 8.86
C ASN A 636 -21.46 0.05 7.69
N LEU A 637 -21.07 -1.14 7.25
CA LEU A 637 -20.24 -1.33 6.08
C LEU A 637 -21.02 -0.87 4.82
N ALA A 638 -20.40 -0.03 4.02
CA ALA A 638 -20.86 0.33 2.70
C ALA A 638 -19.83 -0.10 1.66
N ILE A 639 -20.29 -0.66 0.54
CA ILE A 639 -19.44 -1.05 -0.57
C ILE A 639 -19.73 -0.08 -1.71
N TYR A 640 -18.66 0.54 -2.23
CA TYR A 640 -18.75 1.52 -3.31
C TYR A 640 -18.15 0.94 -4.58
N ILE A 641 -18.92 0.98 -5.66
CA ILE A 641 -18.49 0.59 -7.00
C ILE A 641 -18.34 1.85 -7.83
N VAL A 642 -17.18 2.04 -8.45
CA VAL A 642 -16.92 3.12 -9.40
C VAL A 642 -17.05 2.55 -10.80
N GLY A 643 -17.95 3.09 -11.59
CA GLY A 643 -18.15 2.69 -12.98
C GLY A 643 -17.11 3.32 -13.91
N GLY A 644 -16.79 2.63 -15.01
CA GLY A 644 -15.91 3.14 -16.04
C GLY A 644 -16.52 4.30 -16.86
N THR A 645 -15.75 4.85 -17.78
CA THR A 645 -16.11 6.04 -18.58
C THR A 645 -17.37 5.88 -19.42
N ASP A 646 -17.80 4.65 -19.73
CA ASP A 646 -19.02 4.35 -20.50
C ASP A 646 -20.23 3.95 -19.61
N TYR A 647 -20.23 4.46 -18.40
CA TYR A 647 -21.20 4.19 -17.31
C TYR A 647 -22.66 3.96 -17.73
N ASN A 648 -23.20 4.76 -18.65
CA ASN A 648 -24.62 4.65 -19.08
C ASN A 648 -24.94 3.36 -19.86
N LYS A 649 -23.91 2.71 -20.45
CA LYS A 649 -24.08 1.42 -21.16
C LYS A 649 -23.96 0.22 -20.23
N ASP A 650 -23.29 0.38 -19.08
CA ASP A 650 -22.91 -0.73 -18.19
C ASP A 650 -23.71 -0.82 -16.89
N LYS A 651 -24.73 0.05 -16.71
CA LYS A 651 -25.50 0.12 -15.45
C LYS A 651 -26.14 -1.23 -15.05
N GLU A 652 -26.63 -1.99 -16.00
CA GLU A 652 -27.20 -3.33 -15.74
C GLU A 652 -26.12 -4.32 -15.28
N ASN A 653 -24.90 -4.22 -15.84
CA ASN A 653 -23.76 -5.02 -15.42
C ASN A 653 -23.35 -4.67 -13.98
N LEU A 654 -23.30 -3.38 -13.63
CA LEU A 654 -22.99 -2.92 -12.27
C LEU A 654 -24.03 -3.44 -11.25
N LYS A 655 -25.31 -3.41 -11.58
CA LYS A 655 -26.37 -3.99 -10.75
C LYS A 655 -26.23 -5.50 -10.58
N SER A 656 -25.88 -6.20 -11.68
CA SER A 656 -25.64 -7.64 -11.63
C SER A 656 -24.47 -7.98 -10.69
N VAL A 657 -23.39 -7.23 -10.74
CA VAL A 657 -22.23 -7.40 -9.85
C VAL A 657 -22.59 -7.05 -8.41
N ALA A 658 -23.27 -5.93 -8.18
CA ALA A 658 -23.75 -5.54 -6.84
C ALA A 658 -24.62 -6.63 -6.22
N LYS A 659 -25.52 -7.21 -7.02
CA LYS A 659 -26.35 -8.35 -6.57
C LYS A 659 -25.51 -9.57 -6.19
N GLN A 660 -24.48 -9.91 -6.96
CA GLN A 660 -23.59 -11.02 -6.63
C GLN A 660 -22.84 -10.78 -5.31
N ILE A 661 -22.31 -9.57 -5.10
CA ILE A 661 -21.65 -9.20 -3.84
C ILE A 661 -22.63 -9.28 -2.67
N LYS A 662 -23.85 -8.80 -2.86
CA LYS A 662 -24.90 -8.87 -1.83
C LYS A 662 -25.23 -10.32 -1.45
N GLU A 663 -25.44 -11.19 -2.44
CA GLU A 663 -25.71 -12.61 -2.22
C GLU A 663 -24.57 -13.31 -1.46
N GLU A 664 -23.31 -12.95 -1.71
CA GLU A 664 -22.17 -13.47 -0.94
C GLU A 664 -22.16 -12.91 0.48
N PHE A 665 -22.51 -11.62 0.68
CA PHE A 665 -22.58 -11.02 2.00
C PHE A 665 -23.70 -11.67 2.84
N GLU A 666 -24.86 -11.91 2.29
CA GLU A 666 -26.01 -12.55 2.98
C GLU A 666 -25.63 -13.94 3.56
N GLU A 667 -24.78 -14.70 2.89
CA GLU A 667 -24.30 -16.01 3.37
C GLU A 667 -23.36 -15.90 4.60
N ILE A 668 -22.75 -14.75 4.82
CA ILE A 668 -21.79 -14.51 5.92
C ILE A 668 -22.30 -13.48 6.94
N GLU A 669 -23.41 -12.82 6.71
CA GLU A 669 -23.97 -11.75 7.53
C GLU A 669 -24.16 -12.18 8.98
N ASN A 670 -24.69 -13.38 9.20
CA ASN A 670 -24.92 -13.94 10.53
C ASN A 670 -23.64 -14.22 11.32
N ILE A 671 -22.46 -14.17 10.68
CA ILE A 671 -21.17 -14.25 11.32
C ILE A 671 -20.64 -12.84 11.57
N LEU A 672 -20.63 -11.98 10.54
CA LEU A 672 -20.06 -10.65 10.61
C LEU A 672 -20.84 -9.71 11.56
N SER A 673 -22.18 -9.86 11.62
CA SER A 673 -23.03 -9.09 12.54
C SER A 673 -22.72 -9.33 14.02
N CYS A 674 -22.23 -10.53 14.39
CA CYS A 674 -21.76 -10.82 15.75
C CYS A 674 -20.54 -9.96 16.13
N TYR A 675 -19.85 -9.41 15.13
CA TYR A 675 -18.69 -8.52 15.28
C TYR A 675 -19.00 -7.09 14.85
N GLY A 676 -20.28 -6.69 14.85
CA GLY A 676 -20.70 -5.32 14.56
C GLY A 676 -20.52 -4.88 13.10
N ILE A 677 -20.44 -5.82 12.15
CA ILE A 677 -20.36 -5.54 10.72
C ILE A 677 -21.68 -5.94 10.06
N SER A 678 -22.47 -4.96 9.70
CA SER A 678 -23.68 -5.12 8.91
C SER A 678 -23.55 -4.33 7.61
N LEU A 679 -24.18 -4.79 6.53
CA LEU A 679 -24.13 -4.10 5.24
C LEU A 679 -25.20 -3.00 5.19
N SER A 680 -24.76 -1.76 5.01
CA SER A 680 -25.68 -0.62 4.72
C SER A 680 -26.24 -0.69 3.31
N GLY A 681 -25.42 -1.11 2.36
CA GLY A 681 -25.77 -1.29 0.95
C GLY A 681 -24.56 -1.21 0.04
N ILE A 682 -24.83 -1.39 -1.27
CA ILE A 682 -23.83 -1.27 -2.33
C ILE A 682 -24.22 -0.06 -3.19
N TYR A 683 -23.31 0.87 -3.34
CA TYR A 683 -23.56 2.19 -3.92
C TYR A 683 -22.69 2.48 -5.11
N LEU A 684 -23.21 3.22 -6.06
CA LEU A 684 -22.43 3.85 -7.10
C LEU A 684 -21.76 5.10 -6.52
N SER A 685 -20.42 5.13 -6.51
CA SER A 685 -19.66 6.13 -5.77
C SER A 685 -19.92 7.57 -6.22
N GLU A 686 -20.02 7.81 -7.53
CA GLU A 686 -20.10 9.16 -8.10
C GLU A 686 -21.39 9.88 -7.76
N ILE A 687 -22.48 9.15 -7.65
CA ILE A 687 -23.83 9.73 -7.45
C ILE A 687 -24.51 9.23 -6.19
N GLY A 688 -23.91 8.28 -5.48
CA GLY A 688 -24.49 7.68 -4.28
C GLY A 688 -25.75 6.85 -4.54
N GLU A 689 -26.02 6.45 -5.81
CA GLU A 689 -27.15 5.59 -6.16
C GLU A 689 -26.95 4.19 -5.55
N ARG A 690 -28.00 3.67 -4.96
CA ARG A 690 -27.97 2.31 -4.43
C ARG A 690 -28.17 1.30 -5.56
N LEU A 691 -27.28 0.31 -5.65
CA LEU A 691 -27.23 -0.66 -6.76
C LEU A 691 -27.85 -2.01 -6.41
N ASP A 692 -27.98 -2.33 -5.13
CA ASP A 692 -28.41 -3.63 -4.62
C ASP A 692 -29.94 -3.72 -4.29
N GLU A 693 -30.67 -2.70 -4.71
CA GLU A 693 -32.14 -2.66 -4.62
C GLU A 693 -32.85 -3.18 -5.88
#